data_dc8827fcf4120f28037c3d9f8ca1adc7
#
_entry.id   dc8827fcf4120f28037c3d9f8ca1adc7
#
_cell.length_a   1.000
_cell.length_b   1.000
_cell.length_c   1.000
_cell.angle_alpha   90.00
_cell.angle_beta   90.00
_cell.angle_gamma   90.00
#
_symmetry.space_group_name_H-M   'P 1'
#
loop_
_entity.id
_entity.type
_entity.pdbx_description
1 polymer ?
#
loop_
_entity_poly.entity_id
_entity_poly.type
_entity_poly.pdbx_seq_one_letter_code
_entity_poly.pdbx_strand_id
1 'polypeptide(L)'
;MFSWGEDCQRGFYVKDGSGTDSTTTDDGVHYLNISHHIADLSAGRNVLAFVKSNGNAFIIRTNESKDGRRARGRQKFVKHKEKIEAVSCGDDVVALLSVSGKVLCVDTRHPPFTPSPLEAFSNKQVSQVACGSQHSVALTKDGQLYTWGQDCRGQLGLGTRESVCRSPQHVPSLSAIPLIQVAAGGDQSFALSVSGGVFSWGRNDCGQLGLGDTKDRHTPAPVQCLNMKKAQRISCGQDHTAILTKHGAVFTFGSGQHGQLGHNSLRNELRPRLVAELWGAKVTKITCGRNHTLVLTESKRVYSFGCGDQGQLGHREESNPSVPLPVRLPQGTNGPKIRNIFAGENCSFATCSSDEDIDEGSNTDCGFASQHCLDNMVGKWISECDLKSWKKIKQEIMEAFSSASYLNKSFLEKSGDKHFQTSPKYPGLNMKHARHAFKKLAKKDNVLAEIEAAVLRLLPSLDQKPLGVEGLRIYLLLIELLHTVLKHTRQQRIKLAVAVANAVTRLSNESLQIIGDWWSSLSHSTMIRHINVWKQALSEILSFVPVPRNSGVRNLLLVLKYMYNANSRVAESRRIPESSFYLLLDEAFLNEDLDHWHLRSENGNAKAEPLLLCDFPIVMDLQSKKLVFDSNSEYTKLTMQMSYYLENFFDFLYIFDDYDEDVFLLDLRRATILEDTFEQLADACDTDYKKPLRVLFDEMIDDVYRKDFFYEVFHDLISAESGMFMFNDSETLAWFSSKATQEDQRFFLFGVLCGLALYNQCIIHLPFPLVLFKKLLGVRPSLEDLIEFNTSVGESLQYILEDYEDDDLENLDMYFSINWDGKDIDLDPEGPEKLVTSQNKKEFVDAYVNHAFNTSVENVFQEFKRGFFLVCERDLVKLFRPKELQEVMVGKDFSDWEKLKQNTHYEGEYSADHPTIQMFWEVFDELTENQKKAFLWFVTGFDRVPILGMDKIKMQVKVIDVKDLAYDQYYPQTHTCFSTLELPLYSAKEIMQTKLTEALSNNKRIHK
;
A
#
# COMPACT_ATOMS: atom_id res chain seq x y z
N MET A 1 -21.95 -45.93 -20.96
CA MET A 1 -21.77 -45.35 -19.61
C MET A 1 -21.64 -46.49 -18.60
N PHE A 2 -20.69 -46.46 -17.72
CA PHE A 2 -20.61 -47.40 -16.58
C PHE A 2 -21.34 -46.79 -15.38
N SER A 3 -21.98 -47.65 -14.56
CA SER A 3 -22.66 -47.27 -13.33
C SER A 3 -22.47 -48.35 -12.26
N TRP A 4 -22.37 -47.95 -11.00
CA TRP A 4 -22.25 -48.85 -9.83
C TRP A 4 -22.80 -48.18 -8.57
N GLY A 5 -23.19 -49.02 -7.59
CA GLY A 5 -23.84 -48.56 -6.36
C GLY A 5 -25.35 -48.78 -6.33
N GLU A 6 -26.02 -48.14 -5.36
CA GLU A 6 -27.45 -48.30 -5.09
C GLU A 6 -28.32 -48.03 -6.32
N ASP A 7 -29.06 -49.06 -6.76
CA ASP A 7 -30.05 -48.97 -7.88
C ASP A 7 -29.48 -48.25 -9.14
N CYS A 8 -28.18 -48.38 -9.38
CA CYS A 8 -27.45 -47.57 -10.39
C CYS A 8 -27.92 -47.82 -11.85
N GLN A 9 -28.53 -48.99 -12.18
CA GLN A 9 -29.05 -49.35 -13.50
C GLN A 9 -30.48 -48.88 -13.71
N ARG A 10 -31.26 -48.74 -12.64
CA ARG A 10 -32.70 -48.62 -12.71
C ARG A 10 -33.12 -47.20 -13.18
N GLY A 11 -34.13 -47.14 -14.01
CA GLY A 11 -34.71 -45.87 -14.43
C GLY A 11 -34.21 -45.32 -15.76
N PHE A 12 -33.02 -45.73 -16.23
CA PHE A 12 -32.49 -45.33 -17.52
C PHE A 12 -33.17 -46.10 -18.64
N TYR A 13 -33.48 -45.43 -19.72
CA TYR A 13 -33.97 -46.05 -20.97
C TYR A 13 -32.76 -46.60 -21.72
N VAL A 14 -32.59 -47.92 -21.71
CA VAL A 14 -31.56 -48.65 -22.47
C VAL A 14 -32.11 -48.98 -23.86
N LYS A 15 -31.35 -48.79 -24.96
CA LYS A 15 -31.74 -49.24 -26.28
C LYS A 15 -31.90 -50.76 -26.27
N ASP A 16 -33.07 -51.28 -26.57
CA ASP A 16 -33.30 -52.71 -26.80
C ASP A 16 -32.50 -53.13 -28.05
N GLY A 17 -31.29 -53.51 -27.87
CA GLY A 17 -30.57 -54.34 -28.82
C GLY A 17 -30.84 -55.79 -28.39
N SER A 18 -31.51 -56.50 -29.26
CA SER A 18 -31.81 -57.92 -29.12
C SER A 18 -30.73 -58.74 -28.45
N GLY A 19 -30.98 -59.26 -27.25
CA GLY A 19 -30.10 -60.21 -26.55
C GLY A 19 -29.48 -59.58 -25.28
N THR A 20 -30.10 -59.89 -24.17
CA THR A 20 -29.50 -60.14 -22.86
C THR A 20 -27.97 -60.02 -22.86
N ASP A 21 -27.46 -58.94 -22.40
CA ASP A 21 -26.31 -58.88 -21.53
C ASP A 21 -26.01 -57.42 -21.14
N SER A 22 -26.63 -56.98 -20.08
CA SER A 22 -25.93 -56.00 -19.23
C SER A 22 -24.71 -56.79 -18.68
N THR A 23 -23.54 -56.57 -19.28
CA THR A 23 -22.32 -57.20 -18.78
C THR A 23 -22.04 -56.61 -17.41
N THR A 24 -22.54 -57.31 -16.38
CA THR A 24 -22.22 -57.03 -14.98
C THR A 24 -20.86 -57.62 -14.74
N THR A 25 -19.90 -56.81 -14.30
CA THR A 25 -18.62 -57.32 -13.82
C THR A 25 -18.84 -58.01 -12.47
N ASP A 26 -17.94 -58.95 -12.11
CA ASP A 26 -17.92 -59.61 -10.82
C ASP A 26 -17.89 -58.61 -9.64
N ASP A 27 -17.50 -57.35 -9.88
CA ASP A 27 -17.38 -56.28 -8.88
C ASP A 27 -18.61 -55.37 -8.82
N GLY A 28 -19.75 -55.72 -9.47
CA GLY A 28 -21.01 -54.96 -9.42
C GLY A 28 -21.04 -53.71 -10.30
N VAL A 29 -20.13 -53.58 -11.23
CA VAL A 29 -20.13 -52.49 -12.22
C VAL A 29 -20.95 -52.87 -13.43
N HIS A 30 -21.91 -52.03 -13.83
CA HIS A 30 -22.82 -52.25 -14.93
C HIS A 30 -22.50 -51.34 -16.12
N TYR A 31 -22.57 -51.89 -17.31
CA TYR A 31 -22.49 -51.10 -18.56
C TYR A 31 -23.89 -50.81 -19.07
N LEU A 32 -24.22 -49.53 -19.23
CA LEU A 32 -25.49 -49.03 -19.73
C LEU A 32 -25.31 -48.49 -21.19
N ASN A 33 -26.00 -49.11 -22.15
CA ASN A 33 -26.01 -48.63 -23.52
C ASN A 33 -27.16 -47.60 -23.70
N ILE A 34 -26.83 -46.32 -23.61
CA ILE A 34 -27.78 -45.19 -23.63
C ILE A 34 -27.74 -44.51 -25.01
N SER A 35 -28.91 -44.26 -25.61
CA SER A 35 -29.01 -43.47 -26.86
C SER A 35 -28.60 -42.02 -26.60
N HIS A 36 -27.62 -41.55 -27.35
CA HIS A 36 -26.90 -40.28 -27.16
C HIS A 36 -26.07 -40.26 -25.88
N HIS A 37 -24.92 -39.63 -25.98
CA HIS A 37 -24.00 -39.48 -24.84
C HIS A 37 -24.62 -38.57 -23.76
N ILE A 38 -24.30 -38.87 -22.52
CA ILE A 38 -24.64 -38.03 -21.39
C ILE A 38 -23.61 -36.89 -21.32
N ALA A 39 -24.07 -35.64 -21.45
CA ALA A 39 -23.29 -34.45 -21.41
C ALA A 39 -23.02 -34.04 -19.94
N ASP A 40 -24.07 -34.12 -19.10
CA ASP A 40 -23.98 -33.79 -17.66
C ASP A 40 -24.95 -34.67 -16.86
N LEU A 41 -24.59 -34.96 -15.59
CA LEU A 41 -25.36 -35.80 -14.69
C LEU A 41 -25.17 -35.30 -13.26
N SER A 42 -26.24 -35.19 -12.50
CA SER A 42 -26.22 -34.87 -11.08
C SER A 42 -27.23 -35.73 -10.33
N ALA A 43 -26.89 -36.17 -9.11
CA ALA A 43 -27.78 -36.92 -8.28
C ALA A 43 -27.80 -36.39 -6.86
N GLY A 44 -28.98 -36.04 -6.40
CA GLY A 44 -29.31 -35.71 -5.01
C GLY A 44 -29.94 -36.90 -4.29
N ARG A 45 -30.49 -36.68 -3.09
CA ARG A 45 -31.04 -37.75 -2.23
C ARG A 45 -32.23 -38.46 -2.88
N ASN A 46 -33.20 -37.72 -3.42
CA ASN A 46 -34.45 -38.27 -3.92
C ASN A 46 -34.60 -38.17 -5.44
N VAL A 47 -33.58 -37.60 -6.12
CA VAL A 47 -33.68 -37.32 -7.56
C VAL A 47 -32.30 -37.46 -8.22
N LEU A 48 -32.34 -38.03 -9.44
CA LEU A 48 -31.20 -38.04 -10.35
C LEU A 48 -31.66 -37.32 -11.64
N ALA A 49 -30.85 -36.40 -12.15
CA ALA A 49 -31.11 -35.71 -13.43
C ALA A 49 -29.90 -35.83 -14.33
N PHE A 50 -30.13 -35.88 -15.62
CA PHE A 50 -29.08 -35.90 -16.63
C PHE A 50 -29.50 -35.19 -17.92
N VAL A 51 -28.49 -34.69 -18.63
CA VAL A 51 -28.66 -34.05 -19.93
C VAL A 51 -27.91 -34.89 -20.97
N LYS A 52 -28.59 -35.14 -22.08
CA LYS A 52 -27.97 -35.80 -23.24
C LYS A 52 -27.29 -34.76 -24.16
N SER A 53 -26.36 -35.20 -24.99
CA SER A 53 -25.61 -34.33 -25.93
C SER A 53 -26.50 -33.50 -26.88
N ASN A 54 -27.73 -33.94 -27.11
CA ASN A 54 -28.73 -33.18 -27.89
C ASN A 54 -29.42 -32.05 -27.13
N GLY A 55 -29.08 -31.84 -25.83
CA GLY A 55 -29.66 -30.81 -24.98
C GLY A 55 -31.00 -31.18 -24.29
N ASN A 56 -31.39 -32.45 -24.36
CA ASN A 56 -32.60 -32.95 -23.70
C ASN A 56 -32.31 -33.35 -22.26
N ALA A 57 -33.10 -32.84 -21.33
CA ALA A 57 -32.97 -33.12 -19.91
C ALA A 57 -33.98 -34.18 -19.43
N PHE A 58 -33.58 -35.06 -18.57
CA PHE A 58 -34.37 -36.14 -17.98
C PHE A 58 -34.21 -36.16 -16.44
N ILE A 59 -35.25 -36.54 -15.74
CA ILE A 59 -35.30 -36.70 -14.30
C ILE A 59 -35.76 -38.11 -13.95
N ILE A 60 -35.05 -38.76 -13.01
CA ILE A 60 -35.42 -40.02 -12.39
C ILE A 60 -35.60 -39.77 -10.90
N ARG A 61 -36.82 -39.94 -10.41
CA ARG A 61 -37.10 -39.82 -8.96
C ARG A 61 -36.90 -41.15 -8.24
N THR A 62 -36.34 -41.11 -7.04
CA THR A 62 -36.26 -42.22 -6.11
C THR A 62 -37.52 -42.18 -5.20
N ASN A 63 -38.26 -43.23 -5.13
CA ASN A 63 -39.44 -43.41 -4.27
C ASN A 63 -39.05 -44.31 -3.10
N GLU A 64 -39.46 -43.92 -1.90
CA GLU A 64 -39.29 -44.74 -0.71
C GLU A 64 -40.59 -45.49 -0.42
N SER A 65 -40.53 -46.84 -0.27
CA SER A 65 -41.65 -47.65 0.07
C SER A 65 -41.96 -47.53 1.57
N LYS A 66 -43.17 -47.94 1.98
CA LYS A 66 -43.56 -47.97 3.39
C LYS A 66 -42.64 -48.81 4.31
N ASP A 67 -41.91 -49.77 3.70
CA ASP A 67 -40.93 -50.62 4.38
C ASP A 67 -39.50 -50.04 4.39
N GLY A 68 -39.33 -48.73 4.00
CA GLY A 68 -38.04 -48.07 3.98
C GLY A 68 -37.14 -48.45 2.82
N ARG A 69 -37.63 -49.24 1.86
CA ARG A 69 -36.87 -49.61 0.67
C ARG A 69 -36.94 -48.48 -0.38
N ARG A 70 -35.80 -48.01 -0.81
CA ARG A 70 -35.68 -46.97 -1.83
C ARG A 70 -35.57 -47.62 -3.22
N ALA A 71 -36.34 -47.16 -4.19
CA ALA A 71 -36.30 -47.64 -5.54
C ALA A 71 -36.48 -46.49 -6.55
N ARG A 72 -35.63 -46.50 -7.57
CA ARG A 72 -35.69 -45.53 -8.66
C ARG A 72 -36.91 -45.80 -9.57
N GLY A 73 -37.62 -44.73 -9.94
CA GLY A 73 -38.67 -44.76 -10.93
C GLY A 73 -38.13 -44.73 -12.35
N ARG A 74 -38.98 -44.58 -13.37
CA ARG A 74 -38.55 -44.40 -14.75
C ARG A 74 -38.16 -43.00 -15.07
N GLN A 75 -37.19 -42.80 -16.00
CA GLN A 75 -36.83 -41.46 -16.49
C GLN A 75 -38.06 -40.77 -17.09
N LYS A 76 -38.18 -39.45 -16.75
CA LYS A 76 -39.18 -38.56 -17.32
C LYS A 76 -38.49 -37.45 -18.06
N PHE A 77 -38.94 -37.19 -19.31
CA PHE A 77 -38.46 -36.08 -20.08
C PHE A 77 -38.96 -34.74 -19.49
N VAL A 78 -38.10 -33.77 -19.33
CA VAL A 78 -38.43 -32.42 -18.90
C VAL A 78 -38.77 -31.58 -20.13
N LYS A 79 -40.00 -31.20 -20.30
CA LYS A 79 -40.43 -30.42 -21.46
C LYS A 79 -39.95 -28.97 -21.32
N HIS A 80 -39.10 -28.51 -22.20
CA HIS A 80 -38.52 -27.17 -22.21
C HIS A 80 -38.39 -26.63 -23.66
N LYS A 81 -38.27 -25.30 -23.78
CA LYS A 81 -38.19 -24.62 -25.09
C LYS A 81 -36.76 -24.51 -25.64
N GLU A 82 -35.78 -24.52 -24.78
CA GLU A 82 -34.33 -24.30 -25.08
C GLU A 82 -33.54 -25.53 -24.75
N LYS A 83 -32.37 -25.71 -25.40
CA LYS A 83 -31.43 -26.78 -25.07
C LYS A 83 -30.84 -26.54 -23.67
N ILE A 84 -30.77 -27.59 -22.88
CA ILE A 84 -30.15 -27.59 -21.55
C ILE A 84 -28.68 -27.98 -21.69
N GLU A 85 -27.83 -27.24 -20.97
CA GLU A 85 -26.38 -27.43 -20.97
C GLU A 85 -25.90 -28.18 -19.72
N ALA A 86 -26.47 -27.86 -18.55
CA ALA A 86 -26.04 -28.41 -17.28
C ALA A 86 -27.21 -28.65 -16.33
N VAL A 87 -27.03 -29.59 -15.38
CA VAL A 87 -28.00 -29.90 -14.33
C VAL A 87 -27.32 -29.94 -12.95
N SER A 88 -28.07 -29.58 -11.91
CA SER A 88 -27.63 -29.78 -10.52
C SER A 88 -28.84 -30.19 -9.65
N CYS A 89 -28.65 -31.19 -8.83
CA CYS A 89 -29.71 -31.76 -7.99
C CYS A 89 -29.47 -31.45 -6.50
N GLY A 90 -30.50 -30.90 -5.84
CA GLY A 90 -30.65 -30.95 -4.39
C GLY A 90 -31.42 -32.21 -3.96
N ASP A 91 -31.99 -32.22 -2.74
CA ASP A 91 -32.72 -33.39 -2.27
C ASP A 91 -34.02 -33.64 -3.08
N ASP A 92 -34.82 -32.59 -3.35
CA ASP A 92 -36.08 -32.66 -4.08
C ASP A 92 -36.22 -31.61 -5.19
N VAL A 93 -35.19 -30.86 -5.47
CA VAL A 93 -35.15 -29.78 -6.47
C VAL A 93 -34.08 -30.05 -7.51
N VAL A 94 -34.41 -29.82 -8.79
CA VAL A 94 -33.46 -29.86 -9.88
C VAL A 94 -33.34 -28.47 -10.51
N ALA A 95 -32.14 -27.95 -10.58
CA ALA A 95 -31.83 -26.76 -11.35
C ALA A 95 -31.29 -27.15 -12.74
N LEU A 96 -31.88 -26.58 -13.78
CA LEU A 96 -31.48 -26.78 -15.17
C LEU A 96 -30.92 -25.47 -15.72
N LEU A 97 -29.76 -25.52 -16.32
CA LEU A 97 -29.12 -24.37 -16.97
C LEU A 97 -29.26 -24.51 -18.49
N SER A 98 -29.90 -23.53 -19.14
CA SER A 98 -30.00 -23.50 -20.59
C SER A 98 -28.75 -22.91 -21.25
N VAL A 99 -28.51 -23.24 -22.51
CA VAL A 99 -27.39 -22.69 -23.34
C VAL A 99 -27.44 -21.15 -23.38
N SER A 100 -28.63 -20.54 -23.29
CA SER A 100 -28.79 -19.08 -23.23
C SER A 100 -28.51 -18.47 -21.86
N GLY A 101 -28.20 -19.29 -20.86
CA GLY A 101 -27.91 -18.84 -19.49
C GLY A 101 -29.13 -18.61 -18.61
N LYS A 102 -30.28 -19.18 -18.97
CA LYS A 102 -31.51 -19.17 -18.13
C LYS A 102 -31.48 -20.33 -17.14
N VAL A 103 -31.94 -20.09 -15.94
CA VAL A 103 -32.11 -21.11 -14.89
C VAL A 103 -33.54 -21.50 -14.74
N LEU A 104 -33.82 -22.77 -14.86
CA LEU A 104 -35.15 -23.38 -14.65
C LEU A 104 -35.08 -24.28 -13.42
N CYS A 105 -36.00 -24.12 -12.47
CA CYS A 105 -36.14 -24.98 -11.32
C CYS A 105 -37.29 -25.95 -11.48
N VAL A 106 -37.05 -27.22 -11.09
CA VAL A 106 -38.07 -28.26 -11.08
C VAL A 106 -38.23 -28.79 -9.65
N ASP A 107 -39.40 -28.61 -9.05
CA ASP A 107 -39.75 -29.29 -7.80
C ASP A 107 -40.19 -30.73 -8.16
N THR A 108 -39.54 -31.70 -7.60
CA THR A 108 -39.76 -33.13 -7.93
C THR A 108 -40.69 -33.82 -6.93
N ARG A 109 -41.20 -33.13 -5.89
CA ARG A 109 -42.12 -33.70 -4.89
C ARG A 109 -43.49 -34.06 -5.47
N HIS A 110 -43.94 -33.32 -6.48
CA HIS A 110 -45.24 -33.51 -7.09
C HIS A 110 -45.18 -33.55 -8.63
N PRO A 111 -45.58 -34.64 -9.30
CA PRO A 111 -45.70 -34.67 -10.76
C PRO A 111 -46.95 -33.89 -11.22
N PRO A 112 -46.98 -33.30 -12.44
CA PRO A 112 -45.90 -33.35 -13.47
C PRO A 112 -44.73 -32.45 -13.14
N PHE A 113 -43.50 -32.89 -13.51
CA PHE A 113 -42.27 -32.11 -13.29
C PHE A 113 -42.18 -30.93 -14.26
N THR A 114 -42.78 -29.81 -13.89
CA THR A 114 -42.86 -28.62 -14.73
C THR A 114 -41.73 -27.67 -14.38
N PRO A 115 -40.82 -27.36 -15.34
CA PRO A 115 -39.74 -26.40 -15.12
C PRO A 115 -40.31 -24.97 -15.05
N SER A 116 -39.97 -24.23 -13.99
CA SER A 116 -40.28 -22.83 -13.80
C SER A 116 -39.02 -21.95 -13.89
N PRO A 117 -39.05 -20.90 -14.73
CA PRO A 117 -37.92 -19.98 -14.81
C PRO A 117 -37.83 -19.16 -13.54
N LEU A 118 -36.59 -18.86 -13.10
CA LEU A 118 -36.31 -17.95 -12.00
C LEU A 118 -36.32 -16.50 -12.52
N GLU A 119 -37.31 -15.72 -12.13
CA GLU A 119 -37.51 -14.34 -12.59
C GLU A 119 -36.31 -13.43 -12.21
N ALA A 120 -35.67 -13.70 -11.12
CA ALA A 120 -34.48 -12.95 -10.70
C ALA A 120 -33.34 -12.95 -11.73
N PHE A 121 -33.30 -13.92 -12.64
CA PHE A 121 -32.34 -14.04 -13.73
C PHE A 121 -32.89 -13.67 -15.10
N SER A 122 -34.09 -13.06 -15.20
CA SER A 122 -34.71 -12.71 -16.47
C SER A 122 -33.82 -11.83 -17.38
N ASN A 123 -33.08 -10.91 -16.78
CA ASN A 123 -32.14 -9.99 -17.47
C ASN A 123 -30.67 -10.32 -17.24
N LYS A 124 -30.35 -11.52 -16.73
CA LYS A 124 -28.98 -11.93 -16.40
C LYS A 124 -28.70 -13.31 -17.00
N GLN A 125 -27.50 -13.49 -17.47
CA GLN A 125 -27.06 -14.78 -17.97
C GLN A 125 -26.25 -15.51 -16.89
N VAL A 126 -26.71 -16.67 -16.48
CA VAL A 126 -26.04 -17.56 -15.54
C VAL A 126 -25.05 -18.46 -16.28
N SER A 127 -23.87 -18.66 -15.71
CA SER A 127 -22.83 -19.54 -16.27
C SER A 127 -22.71 -20.87 -15.55
N GLN A 128 -23.10 -20.94 -14.25
CA GLN A 128 -23.06 -22.17 -13.47
C GLN A 128 -24.15 -22.16 -12.39
N VAL A 129 -24.63 -23.33 -12.05
CA VAL A 129 -25.55 -23.57 -10.92
C VAL A 129 -25.05 -24.79 -10.14
N ALA A 130 -25.05 -24.71 -8.83
CA ALA A 130 -24.77 -25.82 -7.93
C ALA A 130 -25.85 -25.88 -6.84
N CYS A 131 -26.37 -27.08 -6.58
CA CYS A 131 -27.36 -27.32 -5.54
C CYS A 131 -26.72 -28.12 -4.40
N GLY A 132 -26.90 -27.64 -3.18
CA GLY A 132 -26.73 -28.43 -1.95
C GLY A 132 -28.00 -29.19 -1.61
N SER A 133 -28.12 -29.73 -0.38
CA SER A 133 -29.33 -30.48 0.03
C SER A 133 -30.60 -29.66 -0.11
N GLN A 134 -30.62 -28.43 0.43
CA GLN A 134 -31.81 -27.59 0.48
C GLN A 134 -31.54 -26.12 0.09
N HIS A 135 -30.41 -25.84 -0.57
CA HIS A 135 -30.03 -24.52 -1.06
C HIS A 135 -29.39 -24.62 -2.44
N SER A 136 -29.28 -23.49 -3.10
CA SER A 136 -28.69 -23.39 -4.43
C SER A 136 -27.81 -22.16 -4.56
N VAL A 137 -26.76 -22.28 -5.37
CA VAL A 137 -25.79 -21.22 -5.65
C VAL A 137 -25.66 -21.07 -7.16
N ALA A 138 -25.68 -19.85 -7.67
CA ALA A 138 -25.52 -19.56 -9.10
C ALA A 138 -24.45 -18.49 -9.33
N LEU A 139 -23.65 -18.68 -10.36
CA LEU A 139 -22.68 -17.72 -10.86
C LEU A 139 -23.13 -17.18 -12.20
N THR A 140 -23.24 -15.86 -12.32
CA THR A 140 -23.57 -15.20 -13.57
C THR A 140 -22.35 -15.00 -14.47
N LYS A 141 -22.55 -14.75 -15.77
CA LYS A 141 -21.45 -14.52 -16.73
C LYS A 141 -20.64 -13.26 -16.44
N ASP A 142 -21.28 -12.27 -15.80
CA ASP A 142 -20.64 -11.05 -15.31
C ASP A 142 -19.92 -11.23 -13.93
N GLY A 143 -19.88 -12.47 -13.42
CA GLY A 143 -19.10 -12.84 -12.22
C GLY A 143 -19.82 -12.57 -10.90
N GLN A 144 -21.15 -12.36 -10.91
CA GLN A 144 -21.92 -12.15 -9.70
C GLN A 144 -22.47 -13.46 -9.13
N LEU A 145 -22.45 -13.56 -7.82
CA LEU A 145 -22.89 -14.74 -7.07
C LEU A 145 -24.29 -14.53 -6.49
N TYR A 146 -25.16 -15.51 -6.67
CA TYR A 146 -26.52 -15.52 -6.12
C TYR A 146 -26.79 -16.82 -5.37
N THR A 147 -27.52 -16.73 -4.26
CA THR A 147 -27.89 -17.88 -3.43
C THR A 147 -29.36 -17.83 -3.06
N TRP A 148 -29.99 -19.01 -2.90
CA TRP A 148 -31.38 -19.12 -2.45
C TRP A 148 -31.62 -20.50 -1.82
N GLY A 149 -32.69 -20.65 -1.06
CA GLY A 149 -33.05 -21.85 -0.34
C GLY A 149 -33.01 -21.66 1.17
N GLN A 150 -32.71 -22.73 1.90
CA GLN A 150 -32.52 -22.68 3.35
C GLN A 150 -31.22 -22.01 3.76
N ASP A 151 -31.25 -21.34 4.95
CA ASP A 151 -30.11 -20.60 5.53
C ASP A 151 -29.91 -20.85 7.03
N CYS A 152 -30.45 -21.93 7.55
CA CYS A 152 -30.38 -22.24 8.99
C CYS A 152 -28.94 -22.43 9.53
N ARG A 153 -27.99 -22.74 8.65
CA ARG A 153 -26.56 -22.95 8.96
C ARG A 153 -25.65 -21.90 8.29
N GLY A 154 -26.23 -20.87 7.67
CA GLY A 154 -25.49 -19.84 6.93
C GLY A 154 -25.09 -20.23 5.51
N GLN A 155 -25.71 -21.27 4.92
CA GLN A 155 -25.35 -21.80 3.61
C GLN A 155 -25.62 -20.84 2.45
N LEU A 156 -26.38 -19.77 2.65
CA LEU A 156 -26.59 -18.71 1.67
C LEU A 156 -25.51 -17.63 1.68
N GLY A 157 -24.77 -17.49 2.78
CA GLY A 157 -23.67 -16.54 2.89
C GLY A 157 -24.10 -15.07 2.94
N LEU A 158 -25.36 -14.78 3.26
CA LEU A 158 -25.92 -13.43 3.25
C LEU A 158 -25.72 -12.67 4.57
N GLY A 159 -25.32 -13.36 5.65
CA GLY A 159 -25.16 -12.77 6.98
C GLY A 159 -26.49 -12.33 7.62
N THR A 160 -27.61 -12.74 7.05
CA THR A 160 -28.97 -12.46 7.55
C THR A 160 -29.39 -13.48 8.61
N ARG A 161 -30.43 -13.17 9.39
CA ARG A 161 -31.03 -14.10 10.35
C ARG A 161 -32.26 -14.83 9.78
N GLU A 162 -32.56 -14.64 8.51
CA GLU A 162 -33.66 -15.32 7.85
C GLU A 162 -33.29 -16.77 7.57
N SER A 163 -34.14 -17.72 7.97
CA SER A 163 -33.89 -19.16 7.82
C SER A 163 -34.12 -19.68 6.41
N VAL A 164 -34.86 -18.93 5.55
CA VAL A 164 -35.21 -19.34 4.19
C VAL A 164 -35.33 -18.13 3.24
N CYS A 165 -34.63 -18.14 2.12
CA CYS A 165 -34.79 -17.20 1.02
C CYS A 165 -35.31 -17.92 -0.22
N ARG A 166 -36.56 -17.67 -0.65
CA ARG A 166 -37.17 -18.37 -1.78
C ARG A 166 -36.70 -17.87 -3.15
N SER A 167 -36.25 -16.63 -3.24
CA SER A 167 -35.74 -16.03 -4.48
C SER A 167 -34.23 -15.82 -4.42
N PRO A 168 -33.53 -15.94 -5.57
CA PRO A 168 -32.09 -15.68 -5.62
C PRO A 168 -31.70 -14.30 -5.05
N GLN A 169 -30.79 -14.30 -4.09
CA GLN A 169 -30.23 -13.12 -3.46
C GLN A 169 -28.76 -12.95 -3.84
N HIS A 170 -28.35 -11.74 -4.12
CA HIS A 170 -26.96 -11.40 -4.45
C HIS A 170 -26.05 -11.47 -3.21
N VAL A 171 -24.84 -12.04 -3.36
CA VAL A 171 -23.81 -12.08 -2.32
C VAL A 171 -22.76 -11.02 -2.64
N PRO A 172 -22.83 -9.80 -2.09
CA PRO A 172 -22.01 -8.67 -2.51
C PRO A 172 -20.54 -8.80 -2.11
N SER A 173 -20.22 -9.54 -1.06
CA SER A 173 -18.86 -9.69 -0.54
C SER A 173 -17.85 -10.30 -1.51
N LEU A 174 -18.32 -11.03 -2.52
CA LEU A 174 -17.51 -11.66 -3.57
C LEU A 174 -17.57 -10.94 -4.93
N SER A 175 -18.28 -9.81 -5.03
CA SER A 175 -18.55 -9.11 -6.30
C SER A 175 -17.30 -8.59 -7.03
N ALA A 176 -16.23 -8.29 -6.31
CA ALA A 176 -14.96 -7.83 -6.89
C ALA A 176 -13.99 -8.97 -7.24
N ILE A 177 -14.30 -10.21 -6.84
CA ILE A 177 -13.44 -11.37 -7.04
C ILE A 177 -13.84 -12.11 -8.32
N PRO A 178 -12.95 -12.34 -9.29
CA PRO A 178 -13.25 -13.06 -10.50
C PRO A 178 -13.42 -14.56 -10.20
N LEU A 179 -14.65 -15.03 -10.15
CA LEU A 179 -15.01 -16.43 -9.88
C LEU A 179 -15.05 -17.27 -11.15
N ILE A 180 -14.65 -18.55 -11.05
CA ILE A 180 -14.69 -19.54 -12.15
C ILE A 180 -15.56 -20.75 -11.85
N GLN A 181 -15.81 -21.04 -10.56
CA GLN A 181 -16.61 -22.16 -10.15
C GLN A 181 -17.37 -21.87 -8.86
N VAL A 182 -18.58 -22.40 -8.78
CA VAL A 182 -19.37 -22.52 -7.54
C VAL A 182 -19.63 -23.99 -7.28
N ALA A 183 -19.67 -24.36 -6.00
CA ALA A 183 -19.98 -25.71 -5.55
C ALA A 183 -20.84 -25.67 -4.27
N ALA A 184 -21.72 -26.65 -4.12
CA ALA A 184 -22.52 -26.81 -2.93
C ALA A 184 -22.58 -28.30 -2.55
N GLY A 185 -22.60 -28.59 -1.26
CA GLY A 185 -22.74 -29.93 -0.73
C GLY A 185 -23.98 -30.07 0.13
N GLY A 186 -23.93 -30.74 1.29
CA GLY A 186 -25.06 -30.82 2.22
C GLY A 186 -25.59 -29.44 2.56
N ASP A 187 -24.98 -28.77 3.55
CA ASP A 187 -25.29 -27.41 3.96
C ASP A 187 -24.06 -26.48 3.87
N GLN A 188 -23.09 -26.80 3.03
CA GLN A 188 -21.93 -25.95 2.75
C GLN A 188 -21.92 -25.45 1.31
N SER A 189 -21.32 -24.28 1.11
CA SER A 189 -21.19 -23.61 -0.18
C SER A 189 -19.76 -23.13 -0.41
N PHE A 190 -19.33 -23.13 -1.67
CA PHE A 190 -17.98 -22.76 -2.08
C PHE A 190 -18.00 -21.89 -3.34
N ALA A 191 -17.02 -20.99 -3.41
CA ALA A 191 -16.67 -20.27 -4.62
C ALA A 191 -15.15 -20.34 -4.84
N LEU A 192 -14.75 -20.51 -6.09
CA LEU A 192 -13.37 -20.60 -6.53
C LEU A 192 -13.06 -19.43 -7.45
N SER A 193 -11.98 -18.68 -7.16
CA SER A 193 -11.52 -17.61 -8.03
C SER A 193 -10.64 -18.10 -9.18
N VAL A 194 -10.50 -17.28 -10.21
CA VAL A 194 -9.56 -17.50 -11.34
C VAL A 194 -8.12 -17.68 -10.87
N SER A 195 -7.73 -17.02 -9.79
CA SER A 195 -6.38 -17.09 -9.21
C SER A 195 -6.22 -18.16 -8.13
N GLY A 196 -7.18 -19.09 -8.03
CA GLY A 196 -7.13 -20.24 -7.13
C GLY A 196 -7.48 -19.94 -5.68
N GLY A 197 -8.04 -18.76 -5.40
CA GLY A 197 -8.62 -18.42 -4.09
C GLY A 197 -9.90 -19.22 -3.86
N VAL A 198 -10.01 -19.89 -2.71
CA VAL A 198 -11.19 -20.67 -2.29
C VAL A 198 -11.90 -19.96 -1.17
N PHE A 199 -13.22 -19.78 -1.32
CA PHE A 199 -14.10 -19.17 -0.32
C PHE A 199 -15.18 -20.17 0.08
N SER A 200 -15.45 -20.30 1.38
CA SER A 200 -16.40 -21.27 1.93
C SER A 200 -17.33 -20.65 2.95
N TRP A 201 -18.56 -21.15 3.03
CA TRP A 201 -19.55 -20.74 4.02
C TRP A 201 -20.62 -21.83 4.22
N GLY A 202 -21.41 -21.69 5.28
CA GLY A 202 -22.41 -22.68 5.68
C GLY A 202 -21.96 -23.51 6.88
N ARG A 203 -22.43 -24.73 6.94
CA ARG A 203 -22.18 -25.70 8.03
C ARG A 203 -20.71 -26.14 8.10
N ASN A 204 -20.18 -26.27 9.33
CA ASN A 204 -18.77 -26.59 9.56
C ASN A 204 -18.49 -27.53 10.76
N ASP A 205 -19.47 -28.25 11.25
CA ASP A 205 -19.32 -29.11 12.46
C ASP A 205 -18.34 -30.27 12.29
N CYS A 206 -18.04 -30.68 11.05
CA CYS A 206 -17.00 -31.67 10.73
C CYS A 206 -15.71 -31.05 10.16
N GLY A 207 -15.62 -29.70 10.02
CA GLY A 207 -14.52 -29.04 9.35
C GLY A 207 -14.63 -29.00 7.82
N GLN A 208 -15.83 -29.24 7.27
CA GLN A 208 -16.09 -29.30 5.81
C GLN A 208 -15.85 -27.98 5.08
N LEU A 209 -15.69 -26.85 5.80
CA LEU A 209 -15.29 -25.56 5.22
C LEU A 209 -13.76 -25.39 5.09
N GLY A 210 -12.96 -26.21 5.76
CA GLY A 210 -11.50 -26.19 5.69
C GLY A 210 -10.82 -25.02 6.39
N LEU A 211 -11.52 -24.35 7.33
CA LEU A 211 -11.07 -23.12 7.99
C LEU A 211 -10.23 -23.34 9.26
N GLY A 212 -10.08 -24.62 9.69
CA GLY A 212 -9.29 -25.00 10.86
C GLY A 212 -10.07 -25.01 12.18
N ASP A 213 -11.39 -24.85 12.12
CA ASP A 213 -12.31 -24.93 13.25
C ASP A 213 -13.60 -25.68 12.86
N THR A 214 -14.57 -25.72 13.76
CA THR A 214 -15.88 -26.38 13.58
C THR A 214 -17.05 -25.39 13.68
N LYS A 215 -16.80 -24.08 13.47
CA LYS A 215 -17.83 -23.05 13.54
C LYS A 215 -18.45 -22.82 12.17
N ASP A 216 -19.79 -22.76 12.13
CA ASP A 216 -20.51 -22.36 10.93
C ASP A 216 -20.15 -20.94 10.47
N ARG A 217 -20.27 -20.66 9.19
CA ARG A 217 -20.05 -19.35 8.59
C ARG A 217 -21.32 -18.86 7.90
N HIS A 218 -21.82 -17.72 8.35
CA HIS A 218 -23.00 -17.07 7.74
C HIS A 218 -22.62 -16.11 6.60
N THR A 219 -21.35 -15.89 6.39
CA THR A 219 -20.77 -15.11 5.29
C THR A 219 -19.58 -15.85 4.69
N PRO A 220 -19.26 -15.66 3.40
CA PRO A 220 -18.07 -16.27 2.80
C PRO A 220 -16.80 -15.96 3.58
N ALA A 221 -15.95 -16.97 3.74
CA ALA A 221 -14.64 -16.86 4.39
C ALA A 221 -13.54 -17.47 3.51
N PRO A 222 -12.33 -16.85 3.41
CA PRO A 222 -11.25 -17.37 2.60
C PRO A 222 -10.58 -18.58 3.27
N VAL A 223 -10.36 -19.66 2.51
CA VAL A 223 -9.61 -20.84 2.94
C VAL A 223 -8.12 -20.62 2.73
N GLN A 224 -7.48 -19.98 3.71
CA GLN A 224 -6.10 -19.48 3.58
C GLN A 224 -5.07 -20.58 3.31
N CYS A 225 -5.28 -21.81 3.82
CA CYS A 225 -4.37 -22.96 3.61
C CYS A 225 -4.24 -23.37 2.13
N LEU A 226 -5.20 -22.95 1.29
CA LEU A 226 -5.18 -23.22 -0.16
C LEU A 226 -4.58 -22.09 -0.97
N ASN A 227 -4.22 -20.97 -0.36
CA ASN A 227 -3.53 -19.90 -1.04
C ASN A 227 -2.24 -20.40 -1.71
N MET A 228 -1.98 -19.98 -2.93
CA MET A 228 -0.83 -20.39 -3.76
C MET A 228 -0.79 -21.88 -4.15
N LYS A 229 -1.77 -22.71 -3.77
CA LYS A 229 -1.86 -24.12 -4.18
C LYS A 229 -2.40 -24.31 -5.58
N LYS A 230 -2.80 -23.23 -6.28
CA LYS A 230 -3.35 -23.26 -7.64
C LYS A 230 -4.59 -24.15 -7.76
N ALA A 231 -5.55 -23.95 -6.84
CA ALA A 231 -6.83 -24.69 -6.89
C ALA A 231 -7.56 -24.41 -8.21
N GLN A 232 -8.08 -25.48 -8.84
CA GLN A 232 -8.72 -25.42 -10.16
C GLN A 232 -10.14 -25.99 -10.16
N ARG A 233 -10.47 -26.92 -9.26
CA ARG A 233 -11.78 -27.57 -9.15
C ARG A 233 -12.13 -27.84 -7.70
N ILE A 234 -13.44 -27.74 -7.40
CA ILE A 234 -14.03 -28.06 -6.11
C ILE A 234 -15.16 -29.06 -6.33
N SER A 235 -15.26 -30.07 -5.48
CA SER A 235 -16.42 -30.94 -5.39
C SER A 235 -16.79 -31.18 -3.93
N CYS A 236 -18.07 -31.10 -3.61
CA CYS A 236 -18.58 -31.23 -2.26
C CYS A 236 -19.44 -32.49 -2.11
N GLY A 237 -19.21 -33.26 -1.04
CA GLY A 237 -20.13 -34.31 -0.58
C GLY A 237 -21.10 -33.77 0.47
N GLN A 238 -21.69 -34.64 1.27
CA GLN A 238 -22.62 -34.26 2.34
C GLN A 238 -21.89 -33.42 3.40
N ASP A 239 -20.78 -33.97 3.95
CA ASP A 239 -20.03 -33.38 5.05
C ASP A 239 -18.50 -33.37 4.78
N HIS A 240 -18.07 -33.51 3.51
CA HIS A 240 -16.68 -33.45 3.10
C HIS A 240 -16.52 -32.68 1.79
N THR A 241 -15.29 -32.24 1.53
CA THR A 241 -14.96 -31.43 0.37
C THR A 241 -13.62 -31.89 -0.24
N ALA A 242 -13.54 -31.93 -1.56
CA ALA A 242 -12.33 -32.23 -2.32
C ALA A 242 -11.96 -31.08 -3.23
N ILE A 243 -10.66 -30.75 -3.29
CA ILE A 243 -10.07 -29.70 -4.11
C ILE A 243 -9.02 -30.33 -5.03
N LEU A 244 -9.12 -30.03 -6.32
CA LEU A 244 -8.13 -30.39 -7.32
C LEU A 244 -7.30 -29.17 -7.68
N THR A 245 -5.97 -29.34 -7.67
CA THR A 245 -5.04 -28.29 -8.13
C THR A 245 -4.71 -28.43 -9.62
N LYS A 246 -4.16 -27.37 -10.21
CA LYS A 246 -3.73 -27.33 -11.61
C LYS A 246 -2.70 -28.42 -11.95
N HIS A 247 -1.91 -28.85 -10.98
CA HIS A 247 -0.87 -29.89 -11.14
C HIS A 247 -1.34 -31.30 -10.84
N GLY A 248 -2.65 -31.49 -10.61
CA GLY A 248 -3.25 -32.80 -10.37
C GLY A 248 -3.15 -33.31 -8.93
N ALA A 249 -2.77 -32.47 -7.96
CA ALA A 249 -2.82 -32.82 -6.56
C ALA A 249 -4.25 -32.68 -6.02
N VAL A 250 -4.66 -33.55 -5.10
CA VAL A 250 -5.99 -33.56 -4.48
C VAL A 250 -5.85 -33.27 -2.99
N PHE A 251 -6.62 -32.31 -2.49
CA PHE A 251 -6.77 -31.99 -1.07
C PHE A 251 -8.19 -32.32 -0.64
N THR A 252 -8.34 -32.94 0.53
CA THR A 252 -9.65 -33.28 1.11
C THR A 252 -9.74 -32.80 2.55
N PHE A 253 -10.95 -32.50 3.01
CA PHE A 253 -11.23 -32.03 4.37
C PHE A 253 -12.72 -32.21 4.72
N GLY A 254 -13.04 -32.11 5.99
CA GLY A 254 -14.37 -32.39 6.52
C GLY A 254 -14.46 -33.74 7.24
N SER A 255 -15.60 -34.41 7.12
CA SER A 255 -15.84 -35.71 7.74
C SER A 255 -15.00 -36.81 7.12
N GLY A 256 -14.30 -37.57 7.95
CA GLY A 256 -13.52 -38.75 7.58
C GLY A 256 -14.14 -40.07 8.05
N GLN A 257 -15.32 -40.06 8.68
CA GLN A 257 -15.90 -41.19 9.39
C GLN A 257 -16.08 -42.47 8.55
N HIS A 258 -16.24 -42.31 7.22
CA HIS A 258 -16.36 -43.42 6.27
C HIS A 258 -15.09 -43.64 5.42
N GLY A 259 -14.00 -42.94 5.72
CA GLY A 259 -12.78 -42.99 4.92
C GLY A 259 -12.79 -42.12 3.63
N GLN A 260 -13.83 -41.27 3.44
CA GLN A 260 -14.05 -40.45 2.26
C GLN A 260 -12.99 -39.40 2.01
N LEU A 261 -12.07 -39.18 2.96
CA LEU A 261 -10.94 -38.24 2.82
C LEU A 261 -9.69 -38.87 2.19
N GLY A 262 -9.56 -40.22 2.22
CA GLY A 262 -8.45 -40.89 1.57
C GLY A 262 -7.10 -40.83 2.29
N HIS A 263 -7.08 -40.57 3.60
CA HIS A 263 -5.85 -40.30 4.38
C HIS A 263 -5.39 -41.52 5.22
N ASN A 264 -5.88 -42.71 4.94
CA ASN A 264 -5.66 -43.92 5.77
C ASN A 264 -6.08 -43.67 7.23
N SER A 265 -7.17 -42.95 7.43
CA SER A 265 -7.71 -42.54 8.72
C SER A 265 -9.21 -42.30 8.61
N LEU A 266 -9.93 -42.54 9.70
CA LEU A 266 -11.36 -42.21 9.84
C LEU A 266 -11.60 -40.92 10.62
N ARG A 267 -10.55 -40.09 10.83
CA ARG A 267 -10.65 -38.81 11.53
C ARG A 267 -11.12 -37.72 10.61
N ASN A 268 -11.83 -36.73 11.15
CA ASN A 268 -12.16 -35.52 10.47
C ASN A 268 -10.91 -34.66 10.26
N GLU A 269 -10.83 -33.95 9.14
CA GLU A 269 -9.77 -32.99 8.83
C GLU A 269 -10.36 -31.58 8.77
N LEU A 270 -9.96 -30.74 9.73
CA LEU A 270 -10.47 -29.36 9.82
C LEU A 270 -9.81 -28.41 8.81
N ARG A 271 -8.69 -28.84 8.23
CA ARG A 271 -7.92 -28.08 7.20
C ARG A 271 -7.68 -28.96 5.99
N PRO A 272 -7.58 -28.35 4.80
CA PRO A 272 -7.21 -29.07 3.59
C PRO A 272 -5.92 -29.88 3.76
N ARG A 273 -6.02 -31.19 3.56
CA ARG A 273 -4.90 -32.14 3.63
C ARG A 273 -4.70 -32.81 2.28
N LEU A 274 -3.45 -32.93 1.86
CA LEU A 274 -3.07 -33.61 0.62
C LEU A 274 -3.36 -35.12 0.73
N VAL A 275 -4.02 -35.68 -0.28
CA VAL A 275 -4.20 -37.16 -0.40
C VAL A 275 -2.89 -37.74 -0.93
N ALA A 276 -2.07 -38.27 -0.01
CA ALA A 276 -0.70 -38.70 -0.29
C ALA A 276 -0.65 -39.86 -1.31
N GLU A 277 -1.59 -40.81 -1.25
CA GLU A 277 -1.67 -41.99 -2.13
C GLU A 277 -1.93 -41.62 -3.60
N LEU A 278 -2.40 -40.39 -3.89
CA LEU A 278 -2.59 -39.88 -5.24
C LEU A 278 -1.41 -39.05 -5.73
N TRP A 279 -0.35 -38.92 -4.94
CA TRP A 279 0.83 -38.19 -5.34
C TRP A 279 1.51 -38.81 -6.57
N GLY A 280 1.71 -38.02 -7.62
CA GLY A 280 2.27 -38.50 -8.89
C GLY A 280 1.26 -39.10 -9.86
N ALA A 281 0.02 -39.37 -9.46
CA ALA A 281 -1.01 -39.92 -10.33
C ALA A 281 -1.61 -38.91 -11.32
N LYS A 282 -1.34 -37.62 -11.18
CA LYS A 282 -1.86 -36.49 -11.96
C LYS A 282 -3.38 -36.60 -12.19
N VAL A 283 -4.12 -36.30 -11.16
CA VAL A 283 -5.59 -36.33 -11.21
C VAL A 283 -6.09 -35.22 -12.15
N THR A 284 -7.08 -35.54 -12.98
CA THR A 284 -7.70 -34.62 -13.94
C THR A 284 -9.12 -34.24 -13.57
N LYS A 285 -9.82 -35.09 -12.82
CA LYS A 285 -11.19 -34.81 -12.35
C LYS A 285 -11.43 -35.42 -10.98
N ILE A 286 -12.26 -34.71 -10.20
CA ILE A 286 -12.73 -35.16 -8.89
C ILE A 286 -14.26 -35.03 -8.84
N THR A 287 -14.91 -35.91 -8.10
CA THR A 287 -16.33 -35.81 -7.76
C THR A 287 -16.61 -36.48 -6.41
N CYS A 288 -17.45 -35.84 -5.62
CA CYS A 288 -17.87 -36.35 -4.32
C CYS A 288 -19.34 -36.78 -4.38
N GLY A 289 -19.61 -37.99 -3.90
CA GLY A 289 -20.95 -38.44 -3.55
C GLY A 289 -21.25 -38.07 -2.10
N ARG A 290 -22.31 -38.65 -1.52
CA ARG A 290 -22.67 -38.38 -0.13
C ARG A 290 -21.50 -38.57 0.85
N ASN A 291 -20.97 -39.78 0.91
CA ASN A 291 -19.89 -40.18 1.81
C ASN A 291 -18.76 -40.96 1.09
N HIS A 292 -18.58 -40.68 -0.21
CA HIS A 292 -17.48 -41.28 -0.99
C HIS A 292 -16.91 -40.26 -2.00
N THR A 293 -15.70 -40.53 -2.46
CA THR A 293 -14.98 -39.69 -3.39
C THR A 293 -14.46 -40.52 -4.55
N LEU A 294 -14.61 -40.00 -5.77
CA LEU A 294 -14.04 -40.54 -7.01
C LEU A 294 -13.03 -39.58 -7.58
N VAL A 295 -11.94 -40.12 -8.12
CA VAL A 295 -10.95 -39.34 -8.88
C VAL A 295 -10.64 -40.03 -10.22
N LEU A 296 -10.44 -39.25 -11.26
CA LEU A 296 -10.01 -39.68 -12.58
C LEU A 296 -8.59 -39.16 -12.84
N THR A 297 -7.67 -40.06 -13.18
CA THR A 297 -6.29 -39.69 -13.51
C THR A 297 -6.09 -39.41 -14.98
N GLU A 298 -4.97 -38.81 -15.35
CA GLU A 298 -4.57 -38.58 -16.77
C GLU A 298 -4.47 -39.90 -17.55
N SER A 299 -4.06 -40.99 -16.86
CA SER A 299 -4.03 -42.35 -17.42
C SER A 299 -5.41 -42.99 -17.62
N LYS A 300 -6.49 -42.22 -17.40
CA LYS A 300 -7.91 -42.63 -17.52
C LYS A 300 -8.32 -43.71 -16.53
N ARG A 301 -7.60 -43.90 -15.43
CA ARG A 301 -7.98 -44.77 -14.32
C ARG A 301 -8.86 -44.02 -13.33
N VAL A 302 -9.88 -44.75 -12.84
CA VAL A 302 -10.77 -44.23 -11.77
C VAL A 302 -10.35 -44.85 -10.46
N TYR A 303 -10.25 -44.04 -9.41
CA TYR A 303 -10.05 -44.48 -8.02
C TYR A 303 -11.23 -44.03 -7.18
N SER A 304 -11.58 -44.83 -6.19
CA SER A 304 -12.65 -44.50 -5.25
C SER A 304 -12.21 -44.79 -3.81
N PHE A 305 -12.78 -44.06 -2.85
CA PHE A 305 -12.58 -44.21 -1.42
C PHE A 305 -13.76 -43.65 -0.63
N GLY A 306 -13.97 -44.11 0.59
CA GLY A 306 -15.07 -43.74 1.44
C GLY A 306 -16.04 -44.84 1.73
N CYS A 307 -17.33 -44.54 1.85
CA CYS A 307 -18.39 -45.50 2.14
C CYS A 307 -18.64 -46.44 0.96
N GLY A 308 -18.59 -47.74 1.23
CA GLY A 308 -18.82 -48.80 0.24
C GLY A 308 -20.07 -49.66 0.47
N ASP A 309 -20.85 -49.36 1.52
CA ASP A 309 -21.96 -50.22 2.03
C ASP A 309 -23.04 -50.52 0.96
N GLN A 310 -23.14 -49.76 -0.10
CA GLN A 310 -24.09 -49.90 -1.19
C GLN A 310 -23.43 -50.20 -2.55
N GLY A 311 -22.14 -50.61 -2.52
CA GLY A 311 -21.36 -50.89 -3.74
C GLY A 311 -20.94 -49.62 -4.54
N GLN A 312 -21.10 -48.42 -3.99
CA GLN A 312 -20.82 -47.16 -4.68
C GLN A 312 -19.33 -46.95 -4.99
N LEU A 313 -18.46 -47.79 -4.44
CA LEU A 313 -17.02 -47.74 -4.71
C LEU A 313 -16.59 -48.60 -5.90
N GLY A 314 -17.43 -49.56 -6.30
CA GLY A 314 -17.10 -50.49 -7.38
C GLY A 314 -16.01 -51.54 -7.03
N HIS A 315 -15.92 -51.90 -5.78
CA HIS A 315 -15.02 -52.93 -5.24
C HIS A 315 -15.83 -54.16 -4.84
N ARG A 316 -15.19 -55.31 -4.87
CA ARG A 316 -15.84 -56.63 -4.60
C ARG A 316 -16.28 -56.80 -3.14
N GLU A 317 -15.65 -56.08 -2.25
CA GLU A 317 -15.95 -56.13 -0.82
C GLU A 317 -16.75 -54.90 -0.40
N GLU A 318 -17.82 -55.08 0.35
CA GLU A 318 -18.54 -54.00 1.02
C GLU A 318 -17.72 -53.45 2.20
N SER A 319 -16.58 -52.82 1.87
CA SER A 319 -15.66 -52.22 2.83
C SER A 319 -15.59 -50.72 2.62
N ASN A 320 -15.22 -49.98 3.67
CA ASN A 320 -15.04 -48.53 3.67
C ASN A 320 -13.55 -48.18 3.63
N PRO A 321 -12.88 -48.27 2.42
CA PRO A 321 -11.47 -47.96 2.31
C PRO A 321 -11.18 -46.51 2.59
N SER A 322 -10.26 -46.27 3.52
CA SER A 322 -9.77 -44.91 3.85
C SER A 322 -8.58 -44.46 3.00
N VAL A 323 -8.27 -45.26 1.96
CA VAL A 323 -7.24 -44.95 0.94
C VAL A 323 -7.82 -45.10 -0.48
N PRO A 324 -7.36 -44.35 -1.47
CA PRO A 324 -7.78 -44.49 -2.86
C PRO A 324 -7.47 -45.88 -3.42
N LEU A 325 -8.51 -46.62 -3.86
CA LEU A 325 -8.38 -47.91 -4.51
C LEU A 325 -8.89 -47.83 -5.95
N PRO A 326 -8.26 -48.53 -6.93
CA PRO A 326 -8.67 -48.53 -8.30
C PRO A 326 -10.00 -49.25 -8.53
N VAL A 327 -10.92 -48.63 -9.25
CA VAL A 327 -12.18 -49.23 -9.71
C VAL A 327 -11.88 -50.09 -10.91
N ARG A 328 -12.30 -51.38 -10.86
CA ARG A 328 -12.12 -52.34 -11.95
C ARG A 328 -13.19 -52.12 -13.03
N LEU A 329 -12.95 -51.19 -13.95
CA LEU A 329 -13.78 -51.00 -15.12
C LEU A 329 -13.32 -51.97 -16.23
N PRO A 330 -14.23 -52.57 -17.02
CA PRO A 330 -13.87 -53.46 -18.13
C PRO A 330 -13.05 -52.68 -19.16
N GLN A 331 -11.75 -52.92 -19.20
CA GLN A 331 -10.82 -52.35 -20.17
C GLN A 331 -10.36 -53.48 -21.10
N GLY A 332 -10.98 -53.59 -22.31
CA GLY A 332 -10.40 -54.39 -23.40
C GLY A 332 -9.25 -53.57 -24.06
N THR A 333 -8.37 -54.26 -24.78
CA THR A 333 -7.27 -53.65 -25.58
C THR A 333 -7.73 -52.54 -26.56
N ASN A 334 -9.04 -52.45 -26.83
CA ASN A 334 -9.74 -51.41 -27.59
C ASN A 334 -10.96 -50.86 -26.79
N GLY A 335 -10.94 -50.87 -25.43
CA GLY A 335 -12.08 -50.41 -24.64
C GLY A 335 -12.28 -48.90 -24.64
N PRO A 336 -13.53 -48.43 -24.40
CA PRO A 336 -13.86 -47.02 -24.45
C PRO A 336 -13.09 -46.24 -23.36
N LYS A 337 -12.39 -45.19 -23.76
CA LYS A 337 -11.65 -44.29 -22.83
C LYS A 337 -12.62 -43.49 -21.93
N ILE A 338 -12.42 -43.51 -20.61
CA ILE A 338 -13.22 -42.75 -19.67
C ILE A 338 -13.00 -41.26 -19.91
N ARG A 339 -14.11 -40.50 -20.09
CA ARG A 339 -14.13 -39.06 -20.31
C ARG A 339 -14.52 -38.28 -19.07
N ASN A 340 -15.58 -38.71 -18.37
CA ASN A 340 -16.08 -38.06 -17.18
C ASN A 340 -16.45 -39.06 -16.09
N ILE A 341 -16.46 -38.58 -14.85
CA ILE A 341 -16.93 -39.30 -13.65
C ILE A 341 -17.98 -38.43 -12.94
N PHE A 342 -19.00 -39.08 -12.38
CA PHE A 342 -20.03 -38.45 -11.59
C PHE A 342 -20.32 -39.30 -10.34
N ALA A 343 -20.58 -38.63 -9.22
CA ALA A 343 -20.98 -39.30 -7.97
C ALA A 343 -22.31 -38.71 -7.49
N GLY A 344 -23.14 -39.53 -6.96
CA GLY A 344 -24.41 -39.14 -6.38
C GLY A 344 -24.55 -39.49 -4.92
N GLU A 345 -25.75 -39.73 -4.43
CA GLU A 345 -25.99 -40.12 -3.03
C GLU A 345 -25.16 -41.36 -2.67
N ASN A 346 -25.55 -42.55 -3.18
CA ASN A 346 -24.86 -43.84 -2.99
C ASN A 346 -24.58 -44.53 -4.33
N CYS A 347 -24.31 -43.79 -5.38
CA CYS A 347 -24.07 -44.34 -6.70
C CYS A 347 -22.99 -43.52 -7.45
N SER A 348 -22.37 -44.19 -8.41
CA SER A 348 -21.25 -43.63 -9.17
C SER A 348 -21.39 -43.96 -10.66
N PHE A 349 -20.91 -43.06 -11.49
CA PHE A 349 -21.03 -43.15 -12.96
C PHE A 349 -19.72 -42.75 -13.62
N ALA A 350 -19.43 -43.40 -14.77
CA ALA A 350 -18.34 -43.00 -15.66
C ALA A 350 -18.81 -42.99 -17.12
N THR A 351 -18.60 -41.93 -17.84
CA THR A 351 -18.93 -41.83 -19.27
C THR A 351 -17.69 -42.04 -20.11
N CYS A 352 -17.92 -42.63 -21.32
CA CYS A 352 -16.87 -42.99 -22.30
C CYS A 352 -16.94 -42.06 -23.51
N SER A 353 -15.80 -41.83 -24.18
CA SER A 353 -15.75 -41.26 -25.54
C SER A 353 -16.13 -42.31 -26.58
N SER A 354 -16.87 -41.90 -27.68
CA SER A 354 -17.01 -42.71 -28.85
C SER A 354 -15.79 -42.55 -29.78
N ASP A 355 -15.48 -43.57 -30.57
CA ASP A 355 -14.37 -43.55 -31.54
C ASP A 355 -14.53 -42.49 -32.67
N GLU A 356 -15.68 -41.81 -32.74
CA GLU A 356 -15.95 -40.75 -33.73
C GLU A 356 -15.53 -39.35 -33.29
N ASP A 357 -15.15 -39.16 -32.03
CA ASP A 357 -14.64 -37.89 -31.49
C ASP A 357 -13.10 -37.82 -31.61
N ILE A 358 -12.59 -37.95 -32.89
CA ILE A 358 -11.16 -37.78 -33.16
C ILE A 358 -10.80 -36.29 -33.10
N ASP A 359 -9.92 -35.96 -32.18
CA ASP A 359 -9.01 -34.79 -32.16
C ASP A 359 -9.60 -33.39 -32.39
N GLU A 360 -10.46 -32.93 -31.52
CA GLU A 360 -10.32 -31.54 -31.12
C GLU A 360 -9.44 -31.54 -29.86
N GLY A 361 -8.23 -31.05 -30.04
CA GLY A 361 -7.12 -31.12 -29.14
C GLY A 361 -7.51 -30.77 -27.70
N SER A 362 -6.94 -31.50 -26.78
CA SER A 362 -7.05 -31.40 -25.33
C SER A 362 -6.62 -30.02 -24.80
N ASN A 363 -7.43 -29.02 -25.08
CA ASN A 363 -7.46 -27.74 -24.38
C ASN A 363 -8.86 -27.59 -23.80
N THR A 364 -9.22 -28.42 -22.83
CA THR A 364 -10.25 -28.10 -21.88
C THR A 364 -9.68 -27.13 -20.87
N ASP A 365 -9.17 -26.00 -21.34
CA ASP A 365 -9.32 -24.74 -20.68
C ASP A 365 -10.83 -24.52 -20.57
N CYS A 366 -11.38 -24.68 -19.37
CA CYS A 366 -12.80 -24.48 -19.07
C CYS A 366 -13.32 -23.29 -19.82
N GLY A 367 -14.28 -23.45 -20.69
CA GLY A 367 -15.17 -22.59 -21.48
C GLY A 367 -15.19 -21.07 -21.29
N PHE A 368 -14.05 -20.45 -21.04
CA PHE A 368 -13.81 -19.02 -21.03
C PHE A 368 -12.81 -18.58 -22.12
N ALA A 369 -12.45 -19.52 -23.00
CA ALA A 369 -11.64 -19.19 -24.16
C ALA A 369 -12.49 -18.45 -25.19
N SER A 370 -12.09 -17.25 -25.50
CA SER A 370 -12.19 -16.55 -26.77
C SER A 370 -13.37 -15.66 -27.13
N GLN A 371 -14.52 -15.66 -26.50
CA GLN A 371 -15.57 -14.74 -27.00
C GLN A 371 -15.61 -13.34 -26.38
N HIS A 372 -14.98 -13.08 -25.25
CA HIS A 372 -14.98 -11.77 -24.56
C HIS A 372 -13.62 -11.41 -23.95
N CYS A 373 -12.53 -11.51 -24.71
CA CYS A 373 -11.30 -10.86 -24.31
C CYS A 373 -11.48 -9.34 -24.45
N LEU A 374 -11.22 -8.57 -23.41
CA LEU A 374 -11.35 -7.11 -23.44
C LEU A 374 -10.60 -6.48 -24.61
N ASP A 375 -9.46 -7.03 -25.03
CA ASP A 375 -8.69 -6.56 -26.19
C ASP A 375 -9.47 -6.60 -27.50
N ASN A 376 -10.23 -7.68 -27.75
CA ASN A 376 -11.06 -7.80 -28.95
C ASN A 376 -12.24 -6.81 -28.87
N MET A 377 -12.82 -6.64 -27.69
CA MET A 377 -13.90 -5.67 -27.47
C MET A 377 -13.40 -4.24 -27.65
N VAL A 378 -12.22 -3.90 -27.11
CA VAL A 378 -11.59 -2.58 -27.25
C VAL A 378 -11.35 -2.24 -28.73
N GLY A 379 -10.83 -3.19 -29.53
CA GLY A 379 -10.66 -3.00 -30.96
C GLY A 379 -11.98 -2.70 -31.67
N LYS A 380 -13.04 -3.46 -31.38
CA LYS A 380 -14.38 -3.27 -31.89
C LYS A 380 -15.00 -1.94 -31.47
N TRP A 381 -14.93 -1.58 -30.20
CA TRP A 381 -15.49 -0.32 -29.68
C TRP A 381 -14.89 0.90 -30.37
N ILE A 382 -13.58 0.88 -30.61
CA ILE A 382 -12.88 1.98 -31.28
C ILE A 382 -13.23 2.07 -32.76
N SER A 383 -13.36 0.92 -33.45
CA SER A 383 -13.64 0.89 -34.87
C SER A 383 -15.10 1.17 -35.23
N GLU A 384 -16.04 0.82 -34.37
CA GLU A 384 -17.47 0.85 -34.61
C GLU A 384 -18.24 1.95 -33.82
N CYS A 385 -17.55 2.77 -33.00
CA CYS A 385 -18.19 3.76 -32.13
C CYS A 385 -18.97 4.87 -32.85
N ASP A 386 -18.70 5.09 -34.15
CA ASP A 386 -19.34 6.10 -34.96
C ASP A 386 -20.48 5.51 -35.84
N LEU A 387 -20.79 4.21 -35.69
CA LEU A 387 -21.75 3.46 -36.52
C LEU A 387 -23.11 3.28 -35.78
N LYS A 388 -24.09 2.67 -36.49
CA LYS A 388 -25.41 2.31 -35.92
C LYS A 388 -25.35 1.37 -34.70
N SER A 389 -24.20 0.72 -34.49
CA SER A 389 -23.92 -0.17 -33.35
C SER A 389 -23.62 0.54 -32.03
N TRP A 390 -23.53 1.88 -32.01
CA TRP A 390 -23.14 2.65 -30.80
C TRP A 390 -23.99 2.34 -29.56
N LYS A 391 -25.31 2.18 -29.72
CA LYS A 391 -26.20 1.83 -28.61
C LYS A 391 -25.83 0.50 -27.94
N LYS A 392 -25.39 -0.49 -28.72
CA LYS A 392 -24.94 -1.79 -28.23
C LYS A 392 -23.55 -1.68 -27.57
N ILE A 393 -22.65 -0.94 -28.21
CA ILE A 393 -21.29 -0.70 -27.70
C ILE A 393 -21.37 0.03 -26.35
N LYS A 394 -22.19 1.04 -26.23
CA LYS A 394 -22.42 1.77 -24.98
C LYS A 394 -22.86 0.82 -23.86
N GLN A 395 -23.77 -0.12 -24.17
CA GLN A 395 -24.19 -1.12 -23.18
C GLN A 395 -23.06 -2.08 -22.81
N GLU A 396 -22.28 -2.56 -23.79
CA GLU A 396 -21.11 -3.43 -23.56
C GLU A 396 -20.05 -2.75 -22.69
N ILE A 397 -19.77 -1.46 -22.93
CA ILE A 397 -18.86 -0.63 -22.10
C ILE A 397 -19.39 -0.53 -20.68
N MET A 398 -20.67 -0.23 -20.53
CA MET A 398 -21.32 -0.08 -19.24
C MET A 398 -21.23 -1.39 -18.43
N GLU A 399 -21.53 -2.53 -19.04
CA GLU A 399 -21.44 -3.85 -18.40
C GLU A 399 -20.01 -4.19 -17.99
N ALA A 400 -19.01 -3.92 -18.83
CA ALA A 400 -17.61 -4.23 -18.56
C ALA A 400 -17.01 -3.36 -17.46
N PHE A 401 -17.21 -2.03 -17.51
CA PHE A 401 -16.58 -1.09 -16.60
C PHE A 401 -17.36 -0.83 -15.30
N SER A 402 -18.60 -1.32 -15.17
CA SER A 402 -19.33 -1.34 -13.90
C SER A 402 -19.12 -2.63 -13.09
N SER A 403 -18.33 -3.59 -13.58
CA SER A 403 -18.01 -4.84 -12.90
C SER A 403 -16.54 -4.90 -12.48
N ALA A 404 -16.29 -4.84 -11.16
CA ALA A 404 -14.94 -4.97 -10.62
C ALA A 404 -14.31 -6.34 -10.91
N SER A 405 -15.09 -7.43 -10.83
CA SER A 405 -14.61 -8.78 -11.14
C SER A 405 -14.20 -8.93 -12.60
N TYR A 406 -14.94 -8.33 -13.51
CA TYR A 406 -14.63 -8.35 -14.94
C TYR A 406 -13.31 -7.62 -15.24
N LEU A 407 -13.13 -6.42 -14.68
CA LEU A 407 -11.88 -5.65 -14.84
C LEU A 407 -10.68 -6.39 -14.20
N ASN A 408 -10.86 -6.90 -12.99
CA ASN A 408 -9.83 -7.67 -12.29
C ASN A 408 -9.41 -8.92 -13.05
N LYS A 409 -10.34 -9.60 -13.72
CA LYS A 409 -10.07 -10.78 -14.58
C LYS A 409 -9.34 -10.43 -15.86
N SER A 410 -9.65 -9.27 -16.47
CA SER A 410 -9.17 -8.89 -17.81
C SER A 410 -7.66 -8.65 -17.87
N PHE A 411 -7.03 -8.28 -16.76
CA PHE A 411 -5.64 -7.85 -16.69
C PHE A 411 -4.75 -8.73 -15.82
N LEU A 412 -5.11 -10.00 -15.66
CA LEU A 412 -4.30 -10.95 -14.90
C LEU A 412 -2.95 -11.24 -15.57
N GLU A 413 -1.89 -11.39 -14.77
CA GLU A 413 -0.59 -11.84 -15.27
C GLU A 413 -0.61 -13.36 -15.45
N LYS A 414 -0.94 -13.78 -16.67
CA LYS A 414 -1.09 -15.21 -17.03
C LYS A 414 0.25 -15.87 -17.34
N SER A 415 1.29 -15.11 -17.69
CA SER A 415 2.60 -15.66 -18.02
C SER A 415 3.21 -16.35 -16.79
N GLY A 416 3.61 -17.62 -16.95
CA GLY A 416 4.17 -18.42 -15.87
C GLY A 416 3.22 -18.62 -14.67
N ASP A 417 1.90 -18.51 -14.88
CA ASP A 417 0.86 -18.68 -13.84
C ASP A 417 1.01 -17.69 -12.66
N LYS A 418 1.60 -16.53 -12.88
CA LYS A 418 1.90 -15.56 -11.81
C LYS A 418 0.66 -15.05 -11.09
N HIS A 419 -0.51 -15.02 -11.76
CA HIS A 419 -1.76 -14.62 -11.08
C HIS A 419 -2.17 -15.55 -9.93
N PHE A 420 -1.71 -16.82 -9.92
CA PHE A 420 -1.91 -17.73 -8.80
C PHE A 420 -1.04 -17.39 -7.57
N GLN A 421 -0.02 -16.52 -7.74
CA GLN A 421 0.84 -16.06 -6.65
C GLN A 421 0.31 -14.79 -5.97
N THR A 422 -0.93 -14.39 -6.27
CA THR A 422 -1.56 -13.23 -5.67
C THR A 422 -1.56 -13.33 -4.15
N SER A 423 -1.01 -12.32 -3.50
CA SER A 423 -0.77 -12.25 -2.08
C SER A 423 -0.79 -10.79 -1.61
N PRO A 424 -0.76 -10.50 -0.31
CA PRO A 424 -0.60 -9.14 0.19
C PRO A 424 0.63 -8.40 -0.36
N LYS A 425 1.63 -9.12 -0.88
CA LYS A 425 2.87 -8.54 -1.45
C LYS A 425 2.89 -8.49 -2.98
N TYR A 426 1.98 -9.19 -3.66
CA TYR A 426 1.96 -9.28 -5.12
C TYR A 426 0.54 -9.27 -5.68
N PRO A 427 0.15 -8.31 -6.56
CA PRO A 427 -1.23 -8.19 -7.04
C PRO A 427 -1.62 -9.21 -8.12
N GLY A 428 -0.68 -9.84 -8.81
CA GLY A 428 -0.95 -10.77 -9.90
C GLY A 428 -1.51 -10.11 -11.18
N LEU A 429 -1.26 -8.81 -11.39
CA LEU A 429 -1.75 -8.02 -12.52
C LEU A 429 -0.65 -7.75 -13.55
N ASN A 430 -1.03 -7.73 -14.82
CA ASN A 430 -0.22 -7.21 -15.91
C ASN A 430 -0.52 -5.74 -16.18
N MET A 431 0.20 -4.85 -15.47
CA MET A 431 0.00 -3.40 -15.56
C MET A 431 0.37 -2.83 -16.94
N LYS A 432 1.30 -3.49 -17.67
CA LYS A 432 1.66 -3.08 -19.05
C LYS A 432 0.50 -3.32 -20.00
N HIS A 433 -0.18 -4.45 -19.87
CA HIS A 433 -1.36 -4.80 -20.67
C HIS A 433 -2.51 -3.83 -20.36
N ALA A 434 -2.82 -3.57 -19.09
CA ALA A 434 -3.85 -2.62 -18.70
C ALA A 434 -3.60 -1.23 -19.29
N ARG A 435 -2.37 -0.75 -19.19
CA ARG A 435 -1.94 0.53 -19.78
C ARG A 435 -2.15 0.62 -21.26
N HIS A 436 -1.80 -0.45 -21.99
CA HIS A 436 -1.96 -0.51 -23.44
C HIS A 436 -3.44 -0.47 -23.84
N ALA A 437 -4.29 -1.24 -23.15
CA ALA A 437 -5.74 -1.26 -23.39
C ALA A 437 -6.37 0.13 -23.13
N PHE A 438 -6.05 0.77 -21.99
CA PHE A 438 -6.59 2.10 -21.66
C PHE A 438 -6.11 3.19 -22.63
N LYS A 439 -4.86 3.13 -23.09
CA LYS A 439 -4.37 4.03 -24.16
C LYS A 439 -5.15 3.89 -25.46
N LYS A 440 -5.53 2.66 -25.83
CA LYS A 440 -6.36 2.44 -27.02
C LYS A 440 -7.74 3.06 -26.85
N LEU A 441 -8.39 2.83 -25.69
CA LEU A 441 -9.72 3.37 -25.38
C LEU A 441 -9.76 4.91 -25.39
N ALA A 442 -8.69 5.54 -24.98
CA ALA A 442 -8.56 7.00 -24.95
C ALA A 442 -8.48 7.68 -26.33
N LYS A 443 -8.39 6.91 -27.44
CA LYS A 443 -8.38 7.47 -28.80
C LYS A 443 -9.73 8.02 -29.23
N LYS A 444 -10.81 7.70 -28.52
CA LYS A 444 -12.18 8.13 -28.83
C LYS A 444 -12.85 8.72 -27.60
N ASP A 445 -13.14 10.00 -27.65
CA ASP A 445 -13.70 10.76 -26.52
C ASP A 445 -15.08 10.25 -26.08
N ASN A 446 -15.92 9.82 -27.03
CA ASN A 446 -17.24 9.27 -26.72
C ASN A 446 -17.15 7.93 -25.97
N VAL A 447 -16.19 7.06 -26.31
CA VAL A 447 -15.92 5.81 -25.59
C VAL A 447 -15.41 6.10 -24.20
N LEU A 448 -14.49 7.05 -24.07
CA LEU A 448 -13.93 7.45 -22.78
C LEU A 448 -14.99 8.02 -21.82
N ALA A 449 -15.91 8.85 -22.33
CA ALA A 449 -17.01 9.41 -21.54
C ALA A 449 -17.94 8.33 -20.98
N GLU A 450 -18.23 7.27 -21.76
CA GLU A 450 -19.04 6.14 -21.27
C GLU A 450 -18.29 5.29 -20.22
N ILE A 451 -16.97 5.13 -20.39
CA ILE A 451 -16.13 4.46 -19.39
C ILE A 451 -16.15 5.24 -18.07
N GLU A 452 -15.98 6.55 -18.11
CA GLU A 452 -16.07 7.40 -16.92
C GLU A 452 -17.41 7.25 -16.21
N ALA A 453 -18.52 7.29 -16.97
CA ALA A 453 -19.86 7.10 -16.43
C ALA A 453 -20.04 5.72 -15.79
N ALA A 454 -19.51 4.66 -16.41
CA ALA A 454 -19.56 3.31 -15.87
C ALA A 454 -18.75 3.16 -14.57
N VAL A 455 -17.54 3.72 -14.53
CA VAL A 455 -16.67 3.68 -13.34
C VAL A 455 -17.31 4.48 -12.20
N LEU A 456 -17.93 5.64 -12.46
CA LEU A 456 -18.64 6.40 -11.44
C LEU A 456 -19.82 5.62 -10.82
N ARG A 457 -20.43 4.72 -11.56
CA ARG A 457 -21.46 3.79 -11.03
C ARG A 457 -20.85 2.62 -10.25
N LEU A 458 -19.67 2.17 -10.64
CA LEU A 458 -18.96 1.08 -9.95
C LEU A 458 -18.50 1.50 -8.55
N LEU A 459 -17.92 2.68 -8.40
CA LEU A 459 -17.23 3.12 -7.18
C LEU A 459 -18.07 3.03 -5.89
N PRO A 460 -19.37 3.41 -5.86
CA PRO A 460 -20.20 3.28 -4.67
C PRO A 460 -20.49 1.83 -4.25
N SER A 461 -20.39 0.88 -5.20
CA SER A 461 -20.65 -0.54 -4.97
C SER A 461 -19.46 -1.31 -4.42
N LEU A 462 -18.25 -0.70 -4.39
CA LEU A 462 -17.06 -1.34 -3.89
C LEU A 462 -17.11 -1.47 -2.37
N ASP A 463 -16.79 -2.67 -1.88
CA ASP A 463 -16.76 -2.96 -0.46
C ASP A 463 -15.57 -2.26 0.21
N GLN A 464 -15.80 -1.70 1.39
CA GLN A 464 -14.75 -1.08 2.21
C GLN A 464 -13.79 -2.12 2.80
N LYS A 465 -14.24 -3.34 2.96
CA LYS A 465 -13.47 -4.46 3.48
C LYS A 465 -13.61 -5.68 2.58
N PRO A 466 -12.99 -5.69 1.39
CA PRO A 466 -13.04 -6.83 0.48
C PRO A 466 -12.60 -8.11 1.16
N LEU A 467 -13.29 -9.19 0.86
CA LEU A 467 -13.09 -10.48 1.52
C LEU A 467 -11.73 -11.11 1.24
N GLY A 468 -11.12 -10.82 0.12
CA GLY A 468 -9.83 -11.36 -0.29
C GLY A 468 -8.99 -10.30 -1.01
N VAL A 469 -7.67 -10.51 -1.00
CA VAL A 469 -6.72 -9.61 -1.66
C VAL A 469 -7.00 -9.39 -3.15
N GLU A 470 -7.59 -10.37 -3.82
CA GLU A 470 -7.91 -10.29 -5.25
C GLU A 470 -8.91 -9.16 -5.57
N GLY A 471 -9.82 -8.86 -4.65
CA GLY A 471 -10.78 -7.78 -4.79
C GLY A 471 -10.15 -6.40 -4.82
N LEU A 472 -8.96 -6.23 -4.26
CA LEU A 472 -8.25 -4.96 -4.21
C LEU A 472 -7.56 -4.57 -5.52
N ARG A 473 -7.43 -5.50 -6.48
CA ARG A 473 -6.81 -5.25 -7.79
C ARG A 473 -7.44 -4.07 -8.53
N ILE A 474 -8.75 -3.89 -8.39
CA ILE A 474 -9.50 -2.82 -9.06
C ILE A 474 -8.92 -1.43 -8.78
N TYR A 475 -8.41 -1.19 -7.57
CA TYR A 475 -7.86 0.12 -7.20
C TYR A 475 -6.60 0.47 -7.98
N LEU A 476 -5.70 -0.51 -8.26
CA LEU A 476 -4.54 -0.28 -9.12
C LEU A 476 -4.96 -0.01 -10.57
N LEU A 477 -5.95 -0.75 -11.07
CA LEU A 477 -6.47 -0.59 -12.44
C LEU A 477 -7.16 0.77 -12.62
N LEU A 478 -7.91 1.24 -11.63
CA LEU A 478 -8.58 2.55 -11.68
C LEU A 478 -7.57 3.70 -11.69
N ILE A 479 -6.47 3.59 -10.96
CA ILE A 479 -5.41 4.61 -10.99
C ILE A 479 -4.72 4.65 -12.36
N GLU A 480 -4.45 3.48 -12.96
CA GLU A 480 -3.88 3.42 -14.31
C GLU A 480 -4.84 3.96 -15.38
N LEU A 481 -6.14 3.75 -15.21
CA LEU A 481 -7.18 4.33 -16.05
C LEU A 481 -7.21 5.87 -15.91
N LEU A 482 -7.19 6.39 -14.67
CA LEU A 482 -7.14 7.82 -14.39
C LEU A 482 -5.94 8.50 -15.05
N HIS A 483 -4.77 7.87 -15.06
CA HIS A 483 -3.59 8.40 -15.75
C HIS A 483 -3.85 8.66 -17.23
N THR A 484 -4.65 7.81 -17.85
CA THR A 484 -5.02 7.96 -19.26
C THR A 484 -6.09 9.03 -19.44
N VAL A 485 -7.13 9.00 -18.61
CA VAL A 485 -8.24 9.97 -18.64
C VAL A 485 -7.75 11.38 -18.44
N LEU A 486 -6.88 11.62 -17.46
CA LEU A 486 -6.35 12.97 -17.15
C LEU A 486 -5.59 13.63 -18.30
N LYS A 487 -5.17 12.90 -19.31
CA LYS A 487 -4.49 13.47 -20.49
C LYS A 487 -5.45 14.03 -21.56
N HIS A 488 -6.71 13.62 -21.56
CA HIS A 488 -7.60 13.83 -22.73
C HIS A 488 -8.75 14.83 -22.54
N THR A 489 -9.30 15.09 -21.34
CA THR A 489 -10.46 16.03 -21.16
C THR A 489 -10.35 16.91 -19.91
N ARG A 490 -10.77 18.21 -19.93
CA ARG A 490 -10.45 19.16 -18.84
C ARG A 490 -11.43 19.22 -17.65
N GLN A 491 -12.71 19.09 -17.76
CA GLN A 491 -13.65 19.37 -16.66
C GLN A 491 -14.22 18.15 -15.92
N GLN A 492 -14.34 16.99 -16.55
CA GLN A 492 -14.90 15.78 -15.90
C GLN A 492 -13.87 14.95 -15.13
N ARG A 493 -12.60 15.17 -15.39
CA ARG A 493 -11.46 14.43 -14.85
C ARG A 493 -11.32 14.51 -13.34
N ILE A 494 -11.46 15.73 -12.81
CA ILE A 494 -11.33 16.00 -11.37
C ILE A 494 -12.41 15.22 -10.63
N LYS A 495 -13.64 15.17 -11.15
CA LYS A 495 -14.75 14.46 -10.54
C LYS A 495 -14.46 12.95 -10.41
N LEU A 496 -13.90 12.33 -11.45
CA LEU A 496 -13.54 10.92 -11.41
C LEU A 496 -12.37 10.66 -10.45
N ALA A 497 -11.33 11.51 -10.49
CA ALA A 497 -10.18 11.39 -9.59
C ALA A 497 -10.60 11.51 -8.11
N VAL A 498 -11.45 12.49 -7.78
CA VAL A 498 -12.02 12.67 -6.45
C VAL A 498 -12.85 11.45 -6.04
N ALA A 499 -13.67 10.90 -6.94
CA ALA A 499 -14.49 9.73 -6.65
C ALA A 499 -13.64 8.47 -6.38
N VAL A 500 -12.58 8.26 -7.16
CA VAL A 500 -11.62 7.15 -6.92
C VAL A 500 -10.86 7.35 -5.61
N ALA A 501 -10.38 8.57 -5.33
CA ALA A 501 -9.72 8.88 -4.06
C ALA A 501 -10.64 8.62 -2.86
N ASN A 502 -11.91 9.00 -2.96
CA ASN A 502 -12.91 8.71 -1.94
C ASN A 502 -13.11 7.19 -1.74
N ALA A 503 -13.12 6.41 -2.81
CA ALA A 503 -13.21 4.95 -2.72
C ALA A 503 -11.99 4.34 -2.02
N VAL A 504 -10.78 4.82 -2.33
CA VAL A 504 -9.53 4.36 -1.69
C VAL A 504 -9.51 4.72 -0.20
N THR A 505 -9.88 5.95 0.16
CA THR A 505 -9.83 6.43 1.55
C THR A 505 -10.88 5.79 2.46
N ARG A 506 -11.93 5.19 1.89
CA ARG A 506 -12.94 4.42 2.65
C ARG A 506 -12.50 3.00 3.00
N LEU A 507 -11.41 2.50 2.42
CA LEU A 507 -10.91 1.16 2.69
C LEU A 507 -10.48 0.98 4.15
N SER A 508 -10.58 -0.25 4.65
CA SER A 508 -10.06 -0.61 5.97
C SER A 508 -8.53 -0.44 6.02
N ASN A 509 -7.99 -0.22 7.21
CA ASN A 509 -6.54 -0.09 7.40
C ASN A 509 -5.76 -1.30 6.87
N GLU A 510 -6.30 -2.53 7.04
CA GLU A 510 -5.70 -3.76 6.51
C GLU A 510 -5.62 -3.73 4.97
N SER A 511 -6.71 -3.31 4.31
CA SER A 511 -6.77 -3.20 2.85
C SER A 511 -5.84 -2.10 2.33
N LEU A 512 -5.75 -0.96 3.02
CA LEU A 512 -4.81 0.12 2.70
C LEU A 512 -3.36 -0.33 2.86
N GLN A 513 -3.07 -1.16 3.87
CA GLN A 513 -1.74 -1.74 4.06
C GLN A 513 -1.34 -2.61 2.86
N ILE A 514 -2.24 -3.48 2.40
CA ILE A 514 -2.01 -4.36 1.24
C ILE A 514 -1.79 -3.55 -0.03
N ILE A 515 -2.63 -2.54 -0.30
CA ILE A 515 -2.44 -1.65 -1.45
C ILE A 515 -1.11 -0.91 -1.35
N GLY A 516 -0.73 -0.46 -0.16
CA GLY A 516 0.57 0.14 0.11
C GLY A 516 1.74 -0.80 -0.23
N ASP A 517 1.65 -2.07 0.16
CA ASP A 517 2.66 -3.08 -0.16
C ASP A 517 2.71 -3.37 -1.67
N TRP A 518 1.58 -3.34 -2.35
CA TRP A 518 1.55 -3.43 -3.80
C TRP A 518 2.18 -2.22 -4.48
N TRP A 519 1.88 -0.99 -4.04
CA TRP A 519 2.56 0.22 -4.55
C TRP A 519 4.08 0.14 -4.37
N SER A 520 4.56 -0.30 -3.20
CA SER A 520 6.00 -0.46 -2.95
C SER A 520 6.65 -1.56 -3.80
N SER A 521 5.87 -2.52 -4.32
CA SER A 521 6.34 -3.58 -5.21
C SER A 521 6.32 -3.22 -6.71
N LEU A 522 5.63 -2.14 -7.09
CA LEU A 522 5.55 -1.68 -8.48
C LEU A 522 6.92 -1.17 -8.98
N SER A 523 7.09 -1.18 -10.31
CA SER A 523 8.25 -0.53 -10.92
C SER A 523 8.26 0.97 -10.62
N HIS A 524 9.45 1.54 -10.45
CA HIS A 524 9.66 2.96 -10.19
C HIS A 524 8.87 3.87 -11.15
N SER A 525 8.91 3.58 -12.46
CA SER A 525 8.17 4.34 -13.47
C SER A 525 6.65 4.24 -13.33
N THR A 526 6.12 3.11 -12.84
CA THR A 526 4.68 2.95 -12.62
C THR A 526 4.23 3.70 -11.37
N MET A 527 5.03 3.64 -10.31
CA MET A 527 4.74 4.35 -9.07
C MET A 527 4.73 5.89 -9.28
N ILE A 528 5.75 6.43 -9.96
CA ILE A 528 5.80 7.87 -10.33
C ILE A 528 4.56 8.26 -11.13
N ARG A 529 4.13 7.42 -12.07
CA ARG A 529 2.94 7.68 -12.87
C ARG A 529 1.68 7.77 -12.02
N HIS A 530 1.52 6.86 -11.06
CA HIS A 530 0.40 6.87 -10.13
C HIS A 530 0.43 8.12 -9.22
N ILE A 531 1.59 8.53 -8.73
CA ILE A 531 1.76 9.77 -7.97
C ILE A 531 1.31 10.98 -8.81
N ASN A 532 1.74 11.04 -10.07
CA ASN A 532 1.42 12.14 -10.96
C ASN A 532 -0.09 12.27 -11.28
N VAL A 533 -0.85 11.18 -11.23
CA VAL A 533 -2.32 11.23 -11.34
C VAL A 533 -2.93 12.15 -10.27
N TRP A 534 -2.55 11.94 -9.04
CA TRP A 534 -3.08 12.71 -7.91
C TRP A 534 -2.55 14.13 -7.89
N LYS A 535 -1.27 14.32 -8.19
CA LYS A 535 -0.65 15.65 -8.32
C LYS A 535 -1.32 16.49 -9.40
N GLN A 536 -1.59 15.91 -10.57
CA GLN A 536 -2.24 16.62 -11.66
C GLN A 536 -3.66 17.05 -11.28
N ALA A 537 -4.44 16.15 -10.65
CA ALA A 537 -5.78 16.48 -10.16
C ALA A 537 -5.74 17.62 -9.12
N LEU A 538 -4.81 17.56 -8.18
CA LEU A 538 -4.63 18.60 -7.17
C LEU A 538 -4.18 19.93 -7.77
N SER A 539 -3.22 19.92 -8.69
CA SER A 539 -2.74 21.15 -9.35
C SER A 539 -3.86 21.87 -10.11
N GLU A 540 -4.74 21.13 -10.77
CA GLU A 540 -5.91 21.71 -11.43
C GLU A 540 -6.90 22.32 -10.42
N ILE A 541 -7.14 21.66 -9.28
CA ILE A 541 -8.02 22.17 -8.22
C ILE A 541 -7.43 23.42 -7.57
N LEU A 542 -6.14 23.42 -7.29
CA LEU A 542 -5.44 24.56 -6.67
C LEU A 542 -5.41 25.80 -7.57
N SER A 543 -5.67 25.66 -8.88
CA SER A 543 -5.79 26.79 -9.81
C SER A 543 -7.16 27.50 -9.75
N PHE A 544 -8.13 26.98 -9.02
CA PHE A 544 -9.43 27.65 -8.85
C PHE A 544 -9.35 28.78 -7.81
N VAL A 545 -10.09 29.84 -8.04
CA VAL A 545 -10.20 30.96 -7.09
C VAL A 545 -11.67 31.18 -6.74
N PRO A 546 -12.08 30.99 -5.49
CA PRO A 546 -11.33 30.48 -4.34
C PRO A 546 -11.01 28.97 -4.43
N VAL A 547 -9.95 28.54 -3.78
CA VAL A 547 -9.56 27.11 -3.76
C VAL A 547 -10.58 26.31 -2.95
N PRO A 548 -11.15 25.22 -3.51
CA PRO A 548 -12.08 24.38 -2.76
C PRO A 548 -11.38 23.65 -1.61
N ARG A 549 -11.84 23.86 -0.39
CA ARG A 549 -11.32 23.22 0.82
C ARG A 549 -12.31 22.14 1.33
N ASN A 550 -12.67 21.19 0.47
CA ASN A 550 -13.68 20.17 0.73
C ASN A 550 -13.06 18.78 0.98
N SER A 551 -13.91 17.83 1.37
CA SER A 551 -13.51 16.44 1.61
C SER A 551 -12.91 15.74 0.39
N GLY A 552 -13.28 16.14 -0.82
CA GLY A 552 -12.73 15.59 -2.06
C GLY A 552 -11.24 15.91 -2.22
N VAL A 553 -10.85 17.16 -1.96
CA VAL A 553 -9.43 17.60 -1.97
C VAL A 553 -8.65 16.89 -0.87
N ARG A 554 -9.24 16.78 0.32
CA ARG A 554 -8.63 16.03 1.44
C ARG A 554 -8.36 14.57 1.06
N ASN A 555 -9.28 13.91 0.39
CA ASN A 555 -9.12 12.51 -0.02
C ASN A 555 -7.99 12.33 -1.04
N LEU A 556 -7.81 13.26 -1.98
CA LEU A 556 -6.67 13.26 -2.91
C LEU A 556 -5.34 13.36 -2.15
N LEU A 557 -5.24 14.28 -1.19
CA LEU A 557 -4.06 14.44 -0.34
C LEU A 557 -3.79 13.20 0.53
N LEU A 558 -4.84 12.58 1.07
CA LEU A 558 -4.72 11.34 1.84
C LEU A 558 -4.17 10.18 1.01
N VAL A 559 -4.61 10.02 -0.24
CA VAL A 559 -4.06 8.99 -1.13
C VAL A 559 -2.57 9.22 -1.39
N LEU A 560 -2.16 10.46 -1.65
CA LEU A 560 -0.73 10.80 -1.77
C LEU A 560 0.04 10.46 -0.49
N LYS A 561 -0.53 10.74 0.68
CA LYS A 561 0.06 10.38 1.97
C LYS A 561 0.22 8.86 2.14
N TYR A 562 -0.77 8.07 1.74
CA TYR A 562 -0.67 6.61 1.77
C TYR A 562 0.42 6.09 0.82
N MET A 563 0.54 6.68 -0.38
CA MET A 563 1.61 6.34 -1.33
C MET A 563 2.99 6.75 -0.81
N TYR A 564 3.10 7.90 -0.17
CA TYR A 564 4.35 8.34 0.48
C TYR A 564 4.77 7.38 1.60
N ASN A 565 3.83 6.96 2.46
CA ASN A 565 4.08 5.97 3.50
C ASN A 565 4.47 4.60 2.93
N ALA A 566 3.91 4.21 1.79
CA ALA A 566 4.32 2.99 1.08
C ALA A 566 5.76 3.13 0.54
N ASN A 567 6.13 4.27 -0.02
CA ASN A 567 7.48 4.55 -0.50
C ASN A 567 8.53 4.50 0.62
N SER A 568 8.20 4.92 1.83
CA SER A 568 9.12 4.86 2.98
C SER A 568 9.49 3.43 3.40
N ARG A 569 8.67 2.43 3.03
CA ARG A 569 8.93 1.00 3.29
C ARG A 569 9.82 0.33 2.25
N VAL A 570 10.08 0.99 1.15
CA VAL A 570 10.99 0.50 0.09
C VAL A 570 12.44 0.74 0.51
N ALA A 571 13.35 -0.18 0.16
CA ALA A 571 14.78 0.00 0.40
C ALA A 571 15.27 1.32 -0.23
N GLU A 572 16.15 2.03 0.45
CA GLU A 572 16.57 3.40 0.12
C GLU A 572 17.03 3.54 -1.34
N SER A 573 17.81 2.57 -1.84
CA SER A 573 18.29 2.54 -3.23
C SER A 573 17.17 2.47 -4.29
N ARG A 574 15.95 2.09 -3.92
CA ARG A 574 14.78 1.97 -4.82
C ARG A 574 13.66 2.95 -4.49
N ARG A 575 13.82 3.80 -3.49
CA ARG A 575 12.83 4.82 -3.13
C ARG A 575 12.67 5.84 -4.26
N ILE A 576 11.44 6.26 -4.44
CA ILE A 576 11.13 7.40 -5.29
C ILE A 576 11.57 8.68 -4.58
N PRO A 577 12.26 9.59 -5.28
CA PRO A 577 12.64 10.87 -4.70
C PRO A 577 11.43 11.62 -4.15
N GLU A 578 11.58 12.23 -2.99
CA GLU A 578 10.50 12.95 -2.32
C GLU A 578 9.99 14.14 -3.12
N SER A 579 10.84 14.77 -3.93
CA SER A 579 10.46 15.80 -4.89
C SER A 579 9.36 15.37 -5.86
N SER A 580 9.21 14.05 -6.09
CA SER A 580 8.12 13.52 -6.92
C SER A 580 6.73 13.76 -6.33
N PHE A 581 6.63 13.96 -5.01
CA PHE A 581 5.37 14.24 -4.31
C PHE A 581 5.04 15.74 -4.23
N TYR A 582 5.99 16.63 -4.45
CA TYR A 582 5.80 18.07 -4.26
C TYR A 582 4.85 18.68 -5.29
N LEU A 583 3.95 19.56 -4.83
CA LEU A 583 3.09 20.40 -5.64
C LEU A 583 3.76 21.77 -5.89
N LEU A 584 3.40 22.39 -6.98
CA LEU A 584 3.76 23.80 -7.22
C LEU A 584 2.76 24.67 -6.46
N LEU A 585 3.25 25.35 -5.43
CA LEU A 585 2.45 26.19 -4.54
C LEU A 585 2.95 27.63 -4.64
N ASP A 586 2.05 28.57 -4.83
CA ASP A 586 2.40 29.99 -4.82
C ASP A 586 2.31 30.57 -3.40
N GLU A 587 2.98 31.68 -3.18
CA GLU A 587 3.04 32.37 -1.91
C GLU A 587 1.67 32.85 -1.44
N ALA A 588 0.83 33.34 -2.36
CA ALA A 588 -0.51 33.84 -2.03
C ALA A 588 -1.39 32.72 -1.47
N PHE A 589 -1.32 31.53 -2.07
CA PHE A 589 -2.06 30.36 -1.59
C PHE A 589 -1.55 29.89 -0.20
N LEU A 590 -0.23 29.89 -0.01
CA LEU A 590 0.36 29.46 1.28
C LEU A 590 -0.01 30.44 2.41
N ASN A 591 -0.04 31.74 2.14
CA ASN A 591 -0.49 32.75 3.09
C ASN A 591 -1.99 32.62 3.41
N GLU A 592 -2.86 32.37 2.41
CA GLU A 592 -4.28 32.04 2.64
C GLU A 592 -4.46 30.79 3.50
N ASP A 593 -3.64 29.74 3.28
CA ASP A 593 -3.66 28.50 4.09
C ASP A 593 -3.26 28.78 5.55
N LEU A 594 -2.27 29.66 5.74
CA LEU A 594 -1.83 30.09 7.06
C LEU A 594 -2.90 30.91 7.78
N ASP A 595 -3.62 31.83 7.09
CA ASP A 595 -4.73 32.58 7.66
C ASP A 595 -5.84 31.63 8.17
N HIS A 596 -6.17 30.60 7.40
CA HIS A 596 -7.11 29.57 7.84
C HIS A 596 -6.58 28.75 9.03
N TRP A 597 -5.27 28.52 9.10
CA TRP A 597 -4.64 27.85 10.26
C TRP A 597 -4.78 28.69 11.53
N HIS A 598 -4.56 30.02 11.48
CA HIS A 598 -4.76 30.93 12.59
C HIS A 598 -6.22 30.93 13.06
N LEU A 599 -7.18 31.05 12.14
CA LEU A 599 -8.61 30.99 12.44
C LEU A 599 -9.03 29.68 13.12
N ARG A 600 -8.40 28.53 12.76
CA ARG A 600 -8.64 27.25 13.42
C ARG A 600 -8.14 27.25 14.87
N SER A 601 -6.98 27.83 15.10
CA SER A 601 -6.36 27.93 16.43
C SER A 601 -7.20 28.79 17.40
N GLU A 602 -7.81 29.87 16.90
CA GLU A 602 -8.63 30.78 17.70
C GLU A 602 -10.03 30.22 18.05
N ASN A 603 -10.61 29.42 17.16
CA ASN A 603 -11.99 28.95 17.23
C ASN A 603 -12.13 27.52 17.77
N GLY A 604 -11.50 27.12 18.86
CA GLY A 604 -11.38 25.77 19.43
C GLY A 604 -12.63 24.87 19.54
N ASN A 605 -13.75 25.16 18.83
CA ASN A 605 -15.02 24.41 18.84
C ASN A 605 -15.76 24.31 17.52
N ALA A 606 -15.13 24.51 16.35
CA ALA A 606 -15.81 24.44 15.08
C ALA A 606 -16.02 22.99 14.62
N LYS A 607 -17.26 22.57 14.41
CA LYS A 607 -17.71 21.22 13.97
C LYS A 607 -17.22 20.80 12.58
N ALA A 608 -16.51 21.66 11.85
CA ALA A 608 -15.86 21.32 10.58
C ALA A 608 -14.50 22.04 10.54
N GLU A 609 -13.43 21.31 10.80
CA GLU A 609 -12.08 21.84 10.61
C GLU A 609 -11.85 22.14 9.12
N PRO A 610 -11.40 23.36 8.76
CA PRO A 610 -11.05 23.66 7.38
C PRO A 610 -9.89 22.74 6.93
N LEU A 611 -9.93 22.34 5.66
CA LEU A 611 -8.82 21.61 5.08
C LEU A 611 -7.62 22.55 4.94
N LEU A 612 -6.51 22.18 5.56
CA LEU A 612 -5.24 22.91 5.48
C LEU A 612 -4.20 22.05 4.76
N LEU A 613 -3.47 22.67 3.84
CA LEU A 613 -2.37 22.02 3.15
C LEU A 613 -1.19 21.76 4.10
N CYS A 614 -1.02 22.61 5.09
CA CYS A 614 -0.04 22.43 6.17
C CYS A 614 -0.22 21.12 6.96
N ASP A 615 -1.41 20.50 6.94
CA ASP A 615 -1.62 19.15 7.51
C ASP A 615 -0.99 18.04 6.64
N PHE A 616 -0.51 18.38 5.42
CA PHE A 616 0.10 17.46 4.45
C PHE A 616 1.49 17.94 3.98
N PRO A 617 2.47 18.03 4.88
CA PRO A 617 3.81 18.55 4.54
C PRO A 617 4.54 17.73 3.47
N ILE A 618 4.09 16.51 3.17
CA ILE A 618 4.64 15.64 2.13
C ILE A 618 4.54 16.24 0.71
N VAL A 619 3.57 17.14 0.48
CA VAL A 619 3.36 17.79 -0.83
C VAL A 619 4.06 19.14 -0.95
N MET A 620 4.68 19.59 0.12
CA MET A 620 5.37 20.89 0.19
C MET A 620 6.88 20.68 0.05
N ASP A 621 7.50 21.46 -0.82
CA ASP A 621 8.96 21.54 -0.87
C ASP A 621 9.50 22.36 0.33
N LEU A 622 10.83 22.32 0.49
CA LEU A 622 11.47 22.99 1.60
C LEU A 622 11.26 24.52 1.59
N GLN A 623 11.21 25.11 0.40
CA GLN A 623 10.97 26.57 0.26
C GLN A 623 9.56 26.93 0.73
N SER A 624 8.55 26.16 0.33
CA SER A 624 7.16 26.37 0.77
C SER A 624 6.99 26.23 2.28
N LYS A 625 7.62 25.20 2.87
CA LYS A 625 7.60 24.99 4.32
C LYS A 625 8.25 26.16 5.08
N LYS A 626 9.41 26.61 4.60
CA LYS A 626 10.11 27.74 5.18
C LYS A 626 9.30 29.04 5.03
N LEU A 627 8.69 29.27 3.89
CA LEU A 627 7.86 30.44 3.66
C LEU A 627 6.70 30.50 4.67
N VAL A 628 5.98 29.38 4.86
CA VAL A 628 4.89 29.31 5.84
C VAL A 628 5.39 29.60 7.27
N PHE A 629 6.53 29.02 7.64
CA PHE A 629 7.12 29.26 8.95
C PHE A 629 7.52 30.73 9.15
N ASP A 630 8.20 31.33 8.16
CA ASP A 630 8.66 32.72 8.21
C ASP A 630 7.47 33.69 8.22
N SER A 631 6.44 33.46 7.38
CA SER A 631 5.22 34.28 7.36
C SER A 631 4.49 34.24 8.70
N ASN A 632 4.41 33.07 9.35
CA ASN A 632 3.85 32.96 10.70
C ASN A 632 4.66 33.76 11.72
N SER A 633 5.98 33.72 11.64
CA SER A 633 6.84 34.48 12.54
C SER A 633 6.63 35.98 12.38
N GLU A 634 6.55 36.48 11.16
CA GLU A 634 6.26 37.90 10.88
C GLU A 634 4.85 38.30 11.31
N TYR A 635 3.83 37.46 11.06
CA TYR A 635 2.47 37.68 11.55
C TYR A 635 2.43 37.78 13.08
N THR A 636 3.13 36.92 13.78
CA THR A 636 3.19 36.91 15.24
C THR A 636 3.85 38.19 15.77
N LYS A 637 4.96 38.63 15.17
CA LYS A 637 5.64 39.90 15.52
C LYS A 637 4.72 41.10 15.34
N LEU A 638 4.04 41.20 14.20
CA LEU A 638 3.09 42.27 13.92
C LEU A 638 1.92 42.27 14.90
N THR A 639 1.40 41.09 15.25
CA THR A 639 0.29 40.97 16.20
C THR A 639 0.72 41.42 17.60
N MET A 640 1.92 41.08 18.03
CA MET A 640 2.47 41.55 19.32
C MET A 640 2.60 43.07 19.34
N GLN A 641 3.15 43.68 18.29
CA GLN A 641 3.25 45.13 18.17
C GLN A 641 1.88 45.84 18.16
N MET A 642 0.92 45.26 17.40
CA MET A 642 -0.43 45.85 17.37
C MET A 642 -1.14 45.75 18.74
N SER A 643 -0.98 44.66 19.46
CA SER A 643 -1.54 44.51 20.81
C SER A 643 -0.99 45.58 21.76
N TYR A 644 0.32 45.82 21.71
CA TYR A 644 0.98 46.85 22.49
C TYR A 644 0.43 48.27 22.18
N TYR A 645 0.28 48.62 20.91
CA TYR A 645 -0.30 49.90 20.47
C TYR A 645 -1.76 50.05 20.91
N LEU A 646 -2.56 49.00 20.90
CA LEU A 646 -3.96 49.06 21.33
C LEU A 646 -4.09 49.19 22.84
N GLU A 647 -3.26 48.51 23.62
CA GLU A 647 -3.25 48.59 25.08
C GLU A 647 -2.78 49.97 25.57
N ASN A 648 -1.83 50.60 24.88
CA ASN A 648 -1.26 51.87 25.26
C ASN A 648 -1.86 53.07 24.45
N PHE A 649 -2.97 52.82 23.72
CA PHE A 649 -3.58 53.83 22.82
C PHE A 649 -3.89 55.19 23.50
N PHE A 650 -4.30 55.19 24.76
CA PHE A 650 -4.60 56.40 25.51
C PHE A 650 -3.33 57.13 25.97
N ASP A 651 -2.23 56.47 26.19
CA ASP A 651 -0.95 57.07 26.58
C ASP A 651 -0.29 57.73 25.37
N PHE A 652 -0.41 57.16 24.18
CA PHE A 652 0.04 57.75 22.91
C PHE A 652 -0.66 59.04 22.52
N LEU A 653 -1.87 59.33 23.02
CA LEU A 653 -2.58 60.59 22.78
C LEU A 653 -1.99 61.78 23.54
N TYR A 654 -1.12 61.55 24.52
CA TYR A 654 -0.59 62.60 25.41
C TYR A 654 0.92 62.84 25.30
N ILE A 655 1.70 61.97 24.58
CA ILE A 655 3.15 62.09 24.50
C ILE A 655 3.56 62.21 23.05
N PHE A 656 4.06 63.39 22.66
CA PHE A 656 4.44 63.71 21.28
C PHE A 656 5.93 63.49 20.94
N ASP A 657 6.72 62.91 21.86
CA ASP A 657 8.13 62.63 21.63
C ASP A 657 8.52 61.23 22.05
N ASP A 658 9.24 60.54 21.18
CA ASP A 658 9.76 59.17 21.20
C ASP A 658 8.72 58.04 20.95
N TYR A 659 8.72 57.53 19.74
CA TYR A 659 8.13 56.22 19.38
C TYR A 659 8.99 55.10 19.94
N ASP A 660 8.66 54.64 21.17
CA ASP A 660 9.20 53.41 21.69
C ASP A 660 8.57 52.25 20.91
N GLU A 661 9.31 51.66 20.03
CA GLU A 661 8.90 50.43 19.32
C GLU A 661 8.87 49.29 20.33
N ASP A 662 7.77 48.51 20.43
CA ASP A 662 7.71 47.30 21.23
C ASP A 662 8.59 46.17 20.64
N VAL A 663 9.86 46.21 21.01
CA VAL A 663 10.91 45.27 20.53
C VAL A 663 11.53 44.54 21.70
N PHE A 664 12.02 43.32 21.43
CA PHE A 664 12.88 42.62 22.37
C PHE A 664 14.31 43.12 22.21
N LEU A 665 14.80 43.96 23.15
CA LEU A 665 16.10 44.59 23.10
C LEU A 665 17.11 43.76 23.88
N LEU A 666 18.24 43.39 23.25
CA LEU A 666 19.44 42.89 23.90
C LEU A 666 20.56 43.94 23.81
N ASP A 667 21.03 44.42 24.95
CA ASP A 667 22.15 45.39 25.06
C ASP A 667 23.37 44.64 25.59
N LEU A 668 24.36 44.39 24.76
CA LEU A 668 25.41 43.42 24.99
C LEU A 668 26.80 44.05 24.88
N ARG A 669 27.75 43.53 25.65
CA ARG A 669 29.16 43.81 25.53
C ARG A 669 29.87 42.67 24.76
N ARG A 670 30.64 42.99 23.74
CA ARG A 670 31.34 41.97 22.97
C ARG A 670 32.27 41.07 23.78
N ALA A 671 32.91 41.64 24.81
CA ALA A 671 33.82 40.91 25.68
C ALA A 671 33.14 39.86 26.56
N THR A 672 31.84 39.99 26.83
CA THR A 672 31.04 39.10 27.71
C THR A 672 29.71 38.71 27.07
N ILE A 673 29.72 38.57 25.76
CA ILE A 673 28.51 38.40 24.94
C ILE A 673 27.65 37.21 25.38
N LEU A 674 28.26 36.08 25.73
CA LEU A 674 27.55 34.88 26.13
C LEU A 674 26.86 35.09 27.51
N GLU A 675 27.60 35.61 28.49
CA GLU A 675 27.07 35.81 29.83
C GLU A 675 25.99 36.90 29.86
N ASP A 676 26.21 38.05 29.19
CA ASP A 676 25.25 39.12 29.06
C ASP A 676 23.96 38.62 28.34
N THR A 677 24.11 37.78 27.35
CA THR A 677 22.96 37.19 26.60
C THR A 677 22.16 36.28 27.53
N PHE A 678 22.82 35.38 28.28
CA PHE A 678 22.10 34.47 29.18
C PHE A 678 21.40 35.22 30.33
N GLU A 679 22.05 36.23 30.86
CA GLU A 679 21.45 37.08 31.93
C GLU A 679 20.19 37.79 31.42
N GLN A 680 20.23 38.46 30.26
CA GLN A 680 19.10 39.19 29.70
C GLN A 680 17.99 38.26 29.23
N LEU A 681 18.34 37.11 28.66
CA LEU A 681 17.33 36.09 28.29
C LEU A 681 16.67 35.46 29.52
N ALA A 682 17.39 35.28 30.63
CA ALA A 682 16.81 34.73 31.85
C ALA A 682 15.81 35.69 32.53
N ASP A 683 16.03 37.00 32.38
CA ASP A 683 15.17 38.05 32.94
C ASP A 683 13.95 38.36 32.04
N ALA A 684 13.96 37.90 30.76
CA ALA A 684 12.90 38.17 29.80
C ALA A 684 11.63 37.33 30.08
N CYS A 685 10.47 37.89 29.75
CA CYS A 685 9.20 37.18 29.77
C CYS A 685 9.03 36.28 28.54
N ASP A 686 8.21 35.23 28.63
CA ASP A 686 7.92 34.31 27.53
C ASP A 686 7.39 35.01 26.26
N THR A 687 6.66 36.12 26.45
CA THR A 687 6.12 36.95 25.37
C THR A 687 7.19 37.78 24.65
N ASP A 688 8.28 38.18 25.35
CA ASP A 688 9.35 39.00 24.77
C ASP A 688 10.09 38.25 23.65
N TYR A 689 10.24 36.93 23.73
CA TYR A 689 10.90 36.13 22.71
C TYR A 689 10.16 36.12 21.35
N LYS A 690 8.88 36.54 21.33
CA LYS A 690 8.05 36.64 20.13
C LYS A 690 7.99 38.01 19.50
N LYS A 691 8.55 39.02 20.17
CA LYS A 691 8.68 40.41 19.67
C LYS A 691 9.79 40.48 18.61
N PRO A 692 9.82 41.55 17.78
CA PRO A 692 10.97 41.81 16.92
C PRO A 692 12.26 41.94 17.75
N LEU A 693 13.26 41.16 17.43
CA LEU A 693 14.55 41.19 18.14
C LEU A 693 15.42 42.36 17.64
N ARG A 694 15.94 43.15 18.59
CA ARG A 694 16.92 44.21 18.35
C ARG A 694 18.14 43.95 19.24
N VAL A 695 19.33 44.05 18.65
CA VAL A 695 20.58 43.82 19.37
C VAL A 695 21.46 45.06 19.30
N LEU A 696 21.97 45.56 20.43
CA LEU A 696 22.94 46.63 20.50
C LEU A 696 24.26 46.08 21.03
N PHE A 697 25.38 46.61 20.49
CA PHE A 697 26.72 46.32 21.00
C PHE A 697 27.42 47.58 21.43
N ASP A 698 27.92 47.60 22.66
CA ASP A 698 28.80 48.66 23.19
C ASP A 698 28.33 50.10 22.89
N GLU A 699 27.01 50.39 23.11
CA GLU A 699 26.39 51.70 22.95
C GLU A 699 26.24 52.22 21.49
N MET A 700 26.43 51.33 20.48
CA MET A 700 26.22 51.73 19.08
C MET A 700 24.77 51.51 18.65
N ILE A 701 24.14 52.49 18.06
CA ILE A 701 22.74 52.47 17.61
C ILE A 701 22.72 52.02 16.12
N ASP A 702 22.70 50.74 15.84
CA ASP A 702 22.34 50.23 14.49
C ASP A 702 21.75 48.83 14.50
N ASP A 703 20.64 48.65 13.80
CA ASP A 703 19.81 47.43 13.69
C ASP A 703 20.47 46.29 12.88
N VAL A 704 21.70 46.45 12.46
CA VAL A 704 22.34 45.65 11.43
C VAL A 704 23.00 44.40 11.97
N TYR A 705 23.08 44.23 13.28
CA TYR A 705 23.99 43.25 13.93
C TYR A 705 23.38 41.89 14.33
N ARG A 706 22.12 41.55 13.97
CA ARG A 706 21.54 40.26 14.34
C ARG A 706 22.36 39.06 13.89
N LYS A 707 22.92 39.11 12.66
CA LYS A 707 23.74 38.02 12.11
C LYS A 707 25.05 37.88 12.88
N ASP A 708 25.72 38.99 13.17
CA ASP A 708 26.97 39.00 13.93
C ASP A 708 26.73 38.52 15.36
N PHE A 709 25.64 38.95 15.98
CA PHE A 709 25.23 38.46 17.32
C PHE A 709 25.11 36.95 17.34
N PHE A 710 24.29 36.37 16.47
CA PHE A 710 24.12 34.90 16.46
C PHE A 710 25.43 34.18 16.13
N TYR A 711 26.26 34.73 15.27
CA TYR A 711 27.54 34.13 14.97
C TYR A 711 28.47 34.11 16.21
N GLU A 712 28.67 35.27 16.87
CA GLU A 712 29.55 35.38 18.01
C GLU A 712 29.04 34.55 19.21
N VAL A 713 27.76 34.66 19.55
CA VAL A 713 27.20 33.97 20.71
C VAL A 713 27.22 32.43 20.53
N PHE A 714 26.97 31.91 19.31
CA PHE A 714 27.02 30.47 19.08
C PHE A 714 28.47 29.96 19.02
N HIS A 715 29.42 30.79 18.58
CA HIS A 715 30.84 30.41 18.60
C HIS A 715 31.34 30.25 20.04
N ASP A 716 31.01 31.18 20.91
CA ASP A 716 31.42 31.11 22.35
C ASP A 716 30.66 30.00 23.09
N LEU A 717 29.36 29.85 22.80
CA LEU A 717 28.51 28.85 23.42
C LEU A 717 28.98 27.43 23.16
N ILE A 718 29.41 27.14 21.90
CA ILE A 718 29.81 25.79 21.47
C ILE A 718 31.30 25.55 21.71
N SER A 719 32.03 26.51 22.23
CA SER A 719 33.42 26.32 22.61
C SER A 719 33.58 25.30 23.74
N ALA A 720 34.71 24.62 23.80
CA ALA A 720 35.02 23.70 24.91
C ALA A 720 35.02 24.38 26.28
N GLU A 721 35.24 25.70 26.34
CA GLU A 721 35.26 26.51 27.54
C GLU A 721 33.89 26.64 28.18
N SER A 722 32.80 26.49 27.40
CA SER A 722 31.44 26.56 27.94
C SER A 722 31.09 25.41 28.89
N GLY A 723 31.75 24.26 28.77
CA GLY A 723 31.50 23.06 29.59
C GLY A 723 30.13 22.39 29.38
N MET A 724 29.36 22.84 28.40
CA MET A 724 28.00 22.31 28.10
C MET A 724 28.01 21.08 27.21
N PHE A 725 29.02 20.94 26.37
CA PHE A 725 29.00 19.95 25.29
C PHE A 725 30.25 19.06 25.33
N MET A 726 30.08 17.84 24.85
CA MET A 726 31.16 16.94 24.48
C MET A 726 31.35 16.98 22.96
N PHE A 727 32.56 16.66 22.49
CA PHE A 727 32.87 16.61 21.07
C PHE A 727 33.22 15.18 20.65
N ASN A 728 32.99 14.87 19.38
CA ASN A 728 33.45 13.63 18.79
C ASN A 728 34.98 13.63 18.66
N ASP A 729 35.59 12.47 18.34
CA ASP A 729 37.05 12.28 18.26
C ASP A 729 37.76 13.21 17.25
N SER A 730 37.05 13.65 16.21
CA SER A 730 37.50 14.60 15.21
C SER A 730 37.26 16.08 15.57
N GLU A 731 36.64 16.36 16.70
CA GLU A 731 36.24 17.70 17.15
C GLU A 731 35.34 18.47 16.13
N THR A 732 34.64 17.73 15.27
CA THR A 732 33.81 18.33 14.22
C THR A 732 32.34 18.43 14.61
N LEU A 733 31.87 17.58 15.52
CA LEU A 733 30.49 17.54 15.99
C LEU A 733 30.42 17.63 17.52
N ALA A 734 29.44 18.38 17.99
CA ALA A 734 29.14 18.55 19.41
C ALA A 734 27.91 17.74 19.82
N TRP A 735 27.85 17.30 21.05
CA TRP A 735 26.68 16.70 21.69
C TRP A 735 26.59 17.14 23.16
N PHE A 736 25.42 17.01 23.76
CA PHE A 736 25.24 17.32 25.18
C PHE A 736 26.15 16.44 26.04
N SER A 737 26.89 17.05 26.98
CA SER A 737 27.77 16.30 27.87
C SER A 737 26.98 15.69 29.03
N SER A 738 27.25 14.41 29.33
CA SER A 738 26.74 13.72 30.52
C SER A 738 27.39 14.19 31.82
N LYS A 739 28.43 14.99 31.72
CA LYS A 739 29.22 15.57 32.83
C LYS A 739 28.91 17.04 33.06
N ALA A 740 27.95 17.60 32.30
CA ALA A 740 27.62 19.01 32.43
C ALA A 740 27.32 19.37 33.90
N THR A 741 28.15 20.24 34.46
CA THR A 741 28.00 20.77 35.80
C THR A 741 27.15 22.04 35.81
N GLN A 742 26.73 22.49 34.64
CA GLN A 742 25.97 23.70 34.42
C GLN A 742 24.51 23.50 34.85
N GLU A 743 23.88 24.57 35.30
CA GLU A 743 22.47 24.57 35.70
C GLU A 743 21.60 24.24 34.47
N ASP A 744 20.49 23.51 34.68
CA ASP A 744 19.53 23.13 33.63
C ASP A 744 19.01 24.36 32.87
N GLN A 745 18.97 25.55 33.51
CA GLN A 745 18.57 26.81 32.91
C GLN A 745 19.43 27.19 31.70
N ARG A 746 20.73 26.90 31.67
CA ARG A 746 21.58 27.21 30.49
C ARG A 746 21.17 26.41 29.26
N PHE A 747 20.75 25.16 29.43
CA PHE A 747 20.25 24.36 28.31
C PHE A 747 18.89 24.85 27.81
N PHE A 748 18.03 25.31 28.69
CA PHE A 748 16.79 26.00 28.33
C PHE A 748 17.08 27.26 27.50
N LEU A 749 18.00 28.12 27.93
CA LEU A 749 18.39 29.34 27.21
C LEU A 749 19.09 29.03 25.88
N PHE A 750 19.85 27.97 25.81
CA PHE A 750 20.38 27.47 24.53
C PHE A 750 19.27 27.10 23.57
N GLY A 751 18.19 26.47 24.06
CA GLY A 751 17.00 26.18 23.27
C GLY A 751 16.31 27.46 22.79
N VAL A 752 16.16 28.46 23.65
CA VAL A 752 15.63 29.79 23.32
C VAL A 752 16.46 30.46 22.22
N LEU A 753 17.79 30.44 22.32
CA LEU A 753 18.68 31.02 21.31
C LEU A 753 18.55 30.34 19.96
N CYS A 754 18.51 29.02 19.91
CA CYS A 754 18.25 28.27 18.68
C CYS A 754 16.88 28.62 18.08
N GLY A 755 15.86 28.73 18.93
CA GLY A 755 14.53 29.17 18.53
C GLY A 755 14.51 30.60 17.96
N LEU A 756 15.16 31.53 18.64
CA LEU A 756 15.26 32.94 18.22
C LEU A 756 15.98 33.09 16.86
N ALA A 757 17.04 32.30 16.64
CA ALA A 757 17.73 32.30 15.36
C ALA A 757 16.80 31.87 14.21
N LEU A 758 16.11 30.74 14.38
CA LEU A 758 15.15 30.26 13.39
C LEU A 758 14.00 31.24 13.17
N TYR A 759 13.43 31.76 14.27
CA TYR A 759 12.32 32.72 14.28
C TYR A 759 12.66 34.05 13.61
N ASN A 760 13.93 34.47 13.68
CA ASN A 760 14.46 35.68 13.04
C ASN A 760 15.17 35.41 11.71
N GLN A 761 14.96 34.23 11.12
CA GLN A 761 15.46 33.84 9.79
C GLN A 761 17.00 33.88 9.67
N CYS A 762 17.71 33.68 10.76
CA CYS A 762 19.16 33.64 10.80
C CYS A 762 19.65 32.18 10.80
N ILE A 763 20.65 31.91 9.96
CA ILE A 763 21.41 30.66 10.05
C ILE A 763 22.49 30.77 11.11
N ILE A 764 22.80 29.66 11.78
CA ILE A 764 23.71 29.62 12.92
C ILE A 764 24.78 28.54 12.75
N HIS A 765 25.91 28.75 13.41
CA HIS A 765 26.92 27.71 13.53
C HIS A 765 26.50 26.73 14.62
N LEU A 766 25.93 25.60 14.22
CA LEU A 766 25.42 24.54 15.10
C LEU A 766 25.97 23.19 14.64
N PRO A 767 27.20 22.82 15.02
CA PRO A 767 27.86 21.59 14.60
C PRO A 767 27.33 20.38 15.37
N PHE A 768 26.05 20.10 15.25
CA PHE A 768 25.37 18.96 15.88
C PHE A 768 24.98 17.92 14.83
N PRO A 769 25.07 16.63 15.18
CA PRO A 769 24.65 15.58 14.30
C PRO A 769 23.12 15.64 14.03
N LEU A 770 22.69 14.96 12.96
CA LEU A 770 21.28 14.94 12.55
C LEU A 770 20.31 14.51 13.66
N VAL A 771 20.80 13.72 14.61
CA VAL A 771 20.00 13.21 15.73
C VAL A 771 19.40 14.34 16.60
N LEU A 772 20.02 15.52 16.70
CA LEU A 772 19.46 16.67 17.40
C LEU A 772 18.08 17.06 16.81
N PHE A 773 18.04 17.17 15.49
CA PHE A 773 16.84 17.55 14.75
C PHE A 773 15.81 16.41 14.71
N LYS A 774 16.27 15.15 14.68
CA LYS A 774 15.41 13.96 14.87
C LYS A 774 14.70 14.03 16.21
N LYS A 775 15.43 14.28 17.30
CA LYS A 775 14.86 14.33 18.65
C LYS A 775 13.91 15.53 18.84
N LEU A 776 14.20 16.69 18.27
CA LEU A 776 13.28 17.84 18.28
C LEU A 776 11.94 17.48 17.64
N LEU A 777 11.95 16.73 16.55
CA LEU A 777 10.76 16.28 15.82
C LEU A 777 10.16 14.97 16.35
N GLY A 778 10.70 14.39 17.42
CA GLY A 778 10.20 13.17 18.02
C GLY A 778 10.54 11.89 17.24
N VAL A 779 11.53 11.94 16.35
CA VAL A 779 12.04 10.78 15.62
C VAL A 779 13.09 10.07 16.49
N ARG A 780 13.03 8.75 16.55
CA ARG A 780 13.96 7.94 17.36
C ARG A 780 15.36 7.96 16.78
N PRO A 781 16.41 8.06 17.61
CA PRO A 781 17.80 7.84 17.21
C PRO A 781 18.01 6.44 16.64
N SER A 782 18.98 6.31 15.73
CA SER A 782 19.36 5.06 15.07
C SER A 782 20.88 4.85 15.12
N LEU A 783 21.35 3.67 14.71
CA LEU A 783 22.78 3.38 14.64
C LEU A 783 23.51 4.30 13.66
N GLU A 784 22.87 4.71 12.57
CA GLU A 784 23.44 5.66 11.60
C GLU A 784 23.77 7.01 12.25
N ASP A 785 22.97 7.45 13.21
CA ASP A 785 23.25 8.69 13.96
C ASP A 785 24.51 8.54 14.83
N LEU A 786 24.74 7.35 15.39
CA LEU A 786 25.96 7.07 16.13
C LEU A 786 27.18 6.96 15.22
N ILE A 787 27.04 6.39 14.02
CA ILE A 787 28.07 6.39 12.98
C ILE A 787 28.44 7.81 12.58
N GLU A 788 27.45 8.70 12.42
CA GLU A 788 27.68 10.12 12.12
C GLU A 788 28.47 10.81 13.23
N PHE A 789 28.10 10.60 14.50
CA PHE A 789 28.73 11.26 15.63
C PHE A 789 30.09 10.64 16.02
N ASN A 790 30.14 9.31 16.13
CA ASN A 790 31.36 8.56 16.44
C ASN A 790 31.51 7.38 15.50
N THR A 791 32.18 7.61 14.37
CA THR A 791 32.36 6.66 13.28
C THR A 791 32.98 5.35 13.75
N SER A 792 34.03 5.43 14.60
CA SER A 792 34.76 4.26 15.09
C SER A 792 33.86 3.30 15.90
N VAL A 793 33.09 3.85 16.84
CA VAL A 793 32.14 3.08 17.66
C VAL A 793 30.98 2.59 16.83
N GLY A 794 30.40 3.47 16.01
CA GLY A 794 29.23 3.13 15.20
C GLY A 794 29.52 2.03 14.17
N GLU A 795 30.64 2.09 13.46
CA GLU A 795 31.07 1.05 12.52
C GLU A 795 31.38 -0.28 13.24
N SER A 796 31.96 -0.23 14.42
CA SER A 796 32.19 -1.43 15.23
C SER A 796 30.87 -2.11 15.61
N LEU A 797 29.86 -1.33 16.00
CA LEU A 797 28.53 -1.86 16.33
C LEU A 797 27.79 -2.40 15.10
N GLN A 798 27.96 -1.75 13.95
CA GLN A 798 27.43 -2.26 12.68
C GLN A 798 28.08 -3.60 12.31
N TYR A 799 29.39 -3.70 12.47
CA TYR A 799 30.13 -4.95 12.22
C TYR A 799 29.63 -6.10 13.12
N ILE A 800 29.34 -5.81 14.40
CA ILE A 800 28.75 -6.77 15.35
C ILE A 800 27.38 -7.28 14.84
N LEU A 801 26.55 -6.41 14.29
CA LEU A 801 25.25 -6.80 13.78
C LEU A 801 25.32 -7.65 12.52
N GLU A 802 26.19 -7.31 11.57
CA GLU A 802 26.16 -7.80 10.20
C GLU A 802 27.16 -8.95 9.93
N ASP A 803 28.37 -8.88 10.46
CA ASP A 803 29.49 -9.70 9.99
C ASP A 803 29.99 -10.76 11.00
N TYR A 804 29.69 -10.63 12.31
CA TYR A 804 30.13 -11.65 13.28
C TYR A 804 29.24 -12.89 13.26
N GLU A 805 29.88 -14.07 13.06
CA GLU A 805 29.26 -15.37 13.27
C GLU A 805 29.10 -15.65 14.78
N ASP A 806 28.22 -16.58 15.13
CA ASP A 806 27.79 -16.83 16.51
C ASP A 806 28.96 -17.16 17.45
N ASP A 807 29.91 -17.99 17.02
CA ASP A 807 31.02 -18.44 17.83
C ASP A 807 32.11 -17.36 18.03
N ASP A 808 32.26 -16.43 17.09
CA ASP A 808 33.28 -15.36 17.14
C ASP A 808 32.85 -14.25 18.11
N LEU A 809 31.55 -13.96 18.16
CA LEU A 809 31.01 -12.90 19.02
C LEU A 809 31.15 -13.23 20.52
N GLU A 810 30.89 -14.50 20.90
CA GLU A 810 31.00 -14.96 22.28
C GLU A 810 32.48 -14.96 22.79
N ASN A 811 33.43 -15.11 21.87
CA ASN A 811 34.88 -15.06 22.19
C ASN A 811 35.44 -13.64 22.42
N LEU A 812 34.63 -12.59 22.12
CA LEU A 812 35.05 -11.20 22.34
C LEU A 812 34.87 -10.75 23.80
N ASP A 813 34.26 -11.55 24.67
CA ASP A 813 34.01 -11.24 26.08
C ASP A 813 33.39 -9.83 26.30
N MET A 814 32.42 -9.48 25.41
CA MET A 814 31.73 -8.19 25.49
C MET A 814 30.50 -8.29 26.38
N TYR A 815 30.34 -7.28 27.26
CA TYR A 815 29.23 -7.21 28.20
C TYR A 815 28.34 -5.98 27.93
N PHE A 816 27.13 -5.93 28.55
CA PHE A 816 26.23 -4.77 28.47
C PHE A 816 26.74 -3.60 29.32
N SER A 817 28.04 -3.39 29.32
CA SER A 817 28.73 -2.25 29.95
C SER A 817 29.57 -1.52 28.92
N ILE A 818 29.49 -0.18 28.88
CA ILE A 818 30.16 0.67 27.89
C ILE A 818 30.86 1.85 28.56
N ASN A 819 31.85 2.41 27.92
CA ASN A 819 32.41 3.72 28.29
C ASN A 819 31.76 4.79 27.40
N TRP A 820 31.07 5.74 28.02
CA TRP A 820 30.45 6.87 27.34
C TRP A 820 30.80 8.18 28.05
N ASP A 821 31.35 9.15 27.35
CA ASP A 821 31.79 10.44 27.87
C ASP A 821 32.75 10.26 29.08
N GLY A 822 33.61 9.22 28.99
CA GLY A 822 34.62 8.89 30.04
C GLY A 822 34.02 8.36 31.35
N LYS A 823 32.79 7.85 31.32
CA LYS A 823 32.15 7.13 32.43
C LYS A 823 31.80 5.71 31.97
N ASP A 824 32.03 4.75 32.85
CA ASP A 824 31.57 3.37 32.64
C ASP A 824 30.10 3.26 33.03
N ILE A 825 29.29 2.76 32.10
CA ILE A 825 27.82 2.72 32.18
C ILE A 825 27.35 1.29 31.92
N ASP A 826 26.45 0.81 32.75
CA ASP A 826 25.76 -0.43 32.57
C ASP A 826 24.46 -0.17 31.78
N LEU A 827 24.35 -0.79 30.61
CA LEU A 827 23.18 -0.64 29.72
C LEU A 827 21.98 -1.46 30.18
N ASP A 828 22.21 -2.41 31.07
CA ASP A 828 21.22 -3.30 31.66
C ASP A 828 21.50 -3.43 33.16
N PRO A 829 20.53 -3.65 34.05
CA PRO A 829 20.77 -3.88 35.47
C PRO A 829 21.77 -5.03 35.76
N GLU A 830 21.83 -6.02 34.87
CA GLU A 830 22.81 -7.13 34.94
C GLU A 830 24.02 -6.88 34.01
N GLY A 831 24.22 -5.65 33.56
CA GLY A 831 25.16 -5.27 32.52
C GLY A 831 26.58 -5.82 32.66
N PRO A 832 27.22 -5.75 33.86
CA PRO A 832 28.57 -6.28 34.07
C PRO A 832 28.69 -7.80 33.90
N GLU A 833 27.58 -8.54 34.05
CA GLU A 833 27.53 -10.01 33.99
C GLU A 833 26.83 -10.52 32.71
N LYS A 834 26.09 -9.64 32.00
CA LYS A 834 25.34 -9.98 30.79
C LYS A 834 26.22 -9.93 29.56
N LEU A 835 26.62 -11.10 29.04
CA LEU A 835 27.44 -11.24 27.84
C LEU A 835 26.63 -10.89 26.58
N VAL A 836 27.28 -10.23 25.61
CA VAL A 836 26.70 -10.00 24.26
C VAL A 836 26.84 -11.26 23.45
N THR A 837 25.70 -11.74 22.95
CA THR A 837 25.58 -12.98 22.16
C THR A 837 24.87 -12.70 20.83
N SER A 838 24.89 -13.65 19.91
CA SER A 838 24.13 -13.55 18.63
C SER A 838 22.64 -13.32 18.82
N GLN A 839 22.05 -13.78 19.92
CA GLN A 839 20.62 -13.63 20.20
C GLN A 839 20.27 -12.24 20.74
N ASN A 840 21.19 -11.58 21.46
CA ASN A 840 20.94 -10.28 22.09
C ASN A 840 21.78 -9.13 21.52
N LYS A 841 22.60 -9.33 20.49
CA LYS A 841 23.46 -8.30 19.88
C LYS A 841 22.67 -7.08 19.42
N LYS A 842 21.48 -7.26 18.88
CA LYS A 842 20.59 -6.15 18.49
C LYS A 842 20.12 -5.36 19.70
N GLU A 843 19.74 -6.04 20.79
CA GLU A 843 19.34 -5.40 22.05
C GLU A 843 20.50 -4.56 22.62
N PHE A 844 21.73 -5.08 22.56
CA PHE A 844 22.93 -4.36 22.99
C PHE A 844 23.14 -3.07 22.18
N VAL A 845 23.09 -3.15 20.83
CA VAL A 845 23.27 -1.99 19.95
C VAL A 845 22.15 -0.97 20.15
N ASP A 846 20.91 -1.40 20.24
CA ASP A 846 19.76 -0.52 20.48
C ASP A 846 19.87 0.17 21.87
N ALA A 847 20.34 -0.54 22.90
CA ALA A 847 20.57 0.01 24.23
C ALA A 847 21.72 1.03 24.23
N TYR A 848 22.81 0.75 23.46
CA TYR A 848 23.95 1.68 23.31
C TYR A 848 23.48 3.00 22.68
N VAL A 849 22.79 2.93 21.54
CA VAL A 849 22.27 4.12 20.83
C VAL A 849 21.29 4.89 21.71
N ASN A 850 20.43 4.18 22.41
CA ASN A 850 19.48 4.81 23.34
C ASN A 850 20.17 5.51 24.51
N HIS A 851 21.22 4.89 25.06
CA HIS A 851 22.00 5.55 26.11
C HIS A 851 22.67 6.81 25.57
N ALA A 852 23.40 6.70 24.47
CA ALA A 852 24.18 7.80 23.88
C ALA A 852 23.32 9.06 23.61
N PHE A 853 22.13 8.88 23.06
CA PHE A 853 21.31 10.00 22.58
C PHE A 853 20.08 10.30 23.41
N ASN A 854 19.62 9.41 24.29
CA ASN A 854 18.44 9.63 25.13
C ASN A 854 18.80 9.63 26.62
N THR A 855 19.12 8.46 27.18
CA THR A 855 19.22 8.29 28.64
C THR A 855 20.29 9.20 29.27
N SER A 856 21.46 9.33 28.61
CA SER A 856 22.56 10.14 29.14
C SER A 856 22.29 11.65 29.20
N VAL A 857 21.35 12.13 28.40
CA VAL A 857 21.08 13.56 28.16
C VAL A 857 19.60 13.94 28.36
N GLU A 858 18.80 13.08 28.96
CA GLU A 858 17.33 13.24 29.00
C GLU A 858 16.92 14.60 29.59
N ASN A 859 17.43 14.95 30.79
CA ASN A 859 17.04 16.20 31.48
C ASN A 859 17.46 17.44 30.69
N VAL A 860 18.73 17.50 30.27
CA VAL A 860 19.29 18.67 29.57
C VAL A 860 18.64 18.83 28.19
N PHE A 861 18.31 17.73 27.51
CA PHE A 861 17.61 17.80 26.23
C PHE A 861 16.15 18.25 26.38
N GLN A 862 15.44 17.85 27.42
CA GLN A 862 14.07 18.30 27.67
C GLN A 862 14.03 19.82 27.96
N GLU A 863 14.99 20.36 28.70
CA GLU A 863 15.11 21.80 28.91
C GLU A 863 15.44 22.54 27.59
N PHE A 864 16.39 22.05 26.83
CA PHE A 864 16.67 22.57 25.49
C PHE A 864 15.41 22.62 24.61
N LYS A 865 14.70 21.50 24.55
CA LYS A 865 13.47 21.36 23.76
C LYS A 865 12.37 22.31 24.23
N ARG A 866 12.24 22.47 25.55
CA ARG A 866 11.27 23.40 26.15
C ARG A 866 11.56 24.84 25.72
N GLY A 867 12.81 25.28 25.81
CA GLY A 867 13.25 26.61 25.36
C GLY A 867 13.02 26.84 23.86
N PHE A 868 13.36 25.88 23.03
CA PHE A 868 13.19 25.98 21.59
C PHE A 868 11.71 26.17 21.18
N PHE A 869 10.81 25.36 21.75
CA PHE A 869 9.38 25.42 21.45
C PHE A 869 8.61 26.53 22.20
N LEU A 870 9.25 27.26 23.09
CA LEU A 870 8.71 28.49 23.65
C LEU A 870 8.71 29.63 22.61
N VAL A 871 9.74 29.66 21.76
CA VAL A 871 9.91 30.64 20.69
C VAL A 871 9.18 30.21 19.42
N CYS A 872 9.44 28.98 18.97
CA CYS A 872 8.97 28.44 17.70
C CYS A 872 7.67 27.66 17.85
N GLU A 873 6.70 27.90 16.95
CA GLU A 873 5.43 27.18 16.94
C GLU A 873 5.65 25.70 16.57
N ARG A 874 5.30 24.82 17.53
CA ARG A 874 5.58 23.38 17.42
C ARG A 874 4.97 22.73 16.18
N ASP A 875 3.74 23.10 15.83
CA ASP A 875 3.03 22.47 14.72
C ASP A 875 3.60 22.90 13.36
N LEU A 876 4.14 24.10 13.26
CA LEU A 876 4.82 24.56 12.06
C LEU A 876 6.26 24.02 11.95
N VAL A 877 6.95 23.83 13.06
CA VAL A 877 8.26 23.13 13.05
C VAL A 877 8.12 21.67 12.59
N LYS A 878 7.00 20.99 12.89
CA LYS A 878 6.71 19.64 12.40
C LYS A 878 6.49 19.52 10.89
N LEU A 879 6.34 20.63 10.16
CA LEU A 879 6.33 20.63 8.70
C LEU A 879 7.66 20.12 8.13
N PHE A 880 8.76 20.42 8.83
CA PHE A 880 10.10 20.02 8.42
C PHE A 880 10.40 18.56 8.77
N ARG A 881 11.18 17.92 7.92
CA ARG A 881 11.88 16.68 8.25
C ARG A 881 13.18 17.00 8.99
N PRO A 882 13.78 16.04 9.71
CA PRO A 882 15.01 16.31 10.48
C PRO A 882 16.10 16.98 9.65
N LYS A 883 16.38 16.47 8.45
CA LYS A 883 17.39 17.03 7.55
C LYS A 883 17.00 18.41 7.02
N GLU A 884 15.72 18.63 6.74
CA GLU A 884 15.21 19.94 6.32
C GLU A 884 15.34 20.97 7.44
N LEU A 885 15.00 20.60 8.69
CA LEU A 885 15.16 21.48 9.84
C LEU A 885 16.65 21.84 10.09
N GLN A 886 17.53 20.86 9.95
CA GLN A 886 18.98 21.09 9.99
C GLN A 886 19.40 22.09 8.91
N GLU A 887 19.00 21.87 7.66
CA GLU A 887 19.35 22.77 6.55
C GLU A 887 18.77 24.18 6.73
N VAL A 888 17.57 24.32 7.31
CA VAL A 888 16.96 25.65 7.61
C VAL A 888 17.75 26.40 8.68
N MET A 889 18.20 25.69 9.74
CA MET A 889 18.92 26.33 10.86
C MET A 889 20.41 26.55 10.59
N VAL A 890 21.06 25.61 9.92
CA VAL A 890 22.53 25.61 9.72
C VAL A 890 22.93 26.06 8.33
N GLY A 891 21.97 26.06 7.36
CA GLY A 891 22.26 26.33 5.95
C GLY A 891 22.72 25.10 5.17
N LYS A 892 22.88 25.28 3.86
CA LYS A 892 23.37 24.27 2.90
C LYS A 892 24.83 24.45 2.60
N ASP A 893 25.52 23.36 2.32
CA ASP A 893 26.79 23.42 1.62
C ASP A 893 26.57 24.00 0.22
N PHE A 894 27.44 24.91 -0.17
CA PHE A 894 27.31 25.64 -1.42
C PHE A 894 28.40 25.24 -2.41
N SER A 895 28.03 25.01 -3.68
CA SER A 895 28.95 24.65 -4.76
C SER A 895 28.73 25.43 -6.08
N ASP A 896 27.68 26.28 -6.15
CA ASP A 896 27.37 27.04 -7.37
C ASP A 896 27.98 28.44 -7.34
N TRP A 897 29.28 28.53 -7.49
CA TRP A 897 30.06 29.78 -7.45
C TRP A 897 29.75 30.73 -8.62
N GLU A 898 29.30 30.20 -9.75
CA GLU A 898 28.85 31.01 -10.89
C GLU A 898 27.64 31.90 -10.52
N LYS A 899 26.76 31.40 -9.67
CA LYS A 899 25.59 32.16 -9.19
C LYS A 899 26.01 33.31 -8.25
N LEU A 900 27.05 33.13 -7.46
CA LEU A 900 27.65 34.20 -6.64
C LEU A 900 28.15 35.33 -7.56
N LYS A 901 28.87 34.98 -8.61
CA LYS A 901 29.39 35.91 -9.58
C LYS A 901 28.28 36.72 -10.29
N GLN A 902 27.21 36.03 -10.70
CA GLN A 902 26.05 36.66 -11.35
C GLN A 902 25.28 37.62 -10.44
N ASN A 903 25.21 37.36 -9.12
CA ASN A 903 24.48 38.15 -8.13
C ASN A 903 25.34 39.26 -7.50
N THR A 904 26.61 39.42 -7.92
CA THR A 904 27.52 40.42 -7.38
C THR A 904 27.22 41.80 -7.99
N HIS A 905 27.13 42.80 -7.16
CA HIS A 905 26.93 44.23 -7.53
C HIS A 905 28.24 44.98 -7.37
N TYR A 906 28.51 45.90 -8.25
CA TYR A 906 29.72 46.70 -8.22
C TYR A 906 29.39 48.18 -8.00
N GLU A 907 30.11 48.84 -7.09
CA GLU A 907 29.92 50.20 -6.74
C GLU A 907 31.14 51.10 -7.03
N GLY A 908 30.90 52.38 -7.26
CA GLY A 908 31.92 53.37 -7.50
C GLY A 908 32.66 53.19 -8.82
N GLU A 909 33.96 53.00 -8.76
CA GLU A 909 34.85 52.80 -9.97
C GLU A 909 34.74 51.38 -10.54
N TYR A 910 34.19 50.41 -9.79
CA TYR A 910 34.10 49.03 -10.21
C TYR A 910 32.87 48.74 -11.10
N SER A 911 33.11 47.95 -12.13
CA SER A 911 32.08 47.33 -12.98
C SER A 911 32.50 45.91 -13.31
N ALA A 912 31.61 45.12 -13.86
CA ALA A 912 31.91 43.72 -14.26
C ALA A 912 33.09 43.65 -15.26
N ASP A 913 33.28 44.66 -16.09
CA ASP A 913 34.35 44.73 -17.09
C ASP A 913 35.64 45.41 -16.59
N HIS A 914 35.65 45.85 -15.32
CA HIS A 914 36.84 46.53 -14.78
C HIS A 914 37.99 45.54 -14.64
N PRO A 915 39.25 45.89 -15.05
CA PRO A 915 40.40 44.97 -15.07
C PRO A 915 40.67 44.31 -13.71
N THR A 916 40.56 45.02 -12.58
CA THR A 916 40.72 44.49 -11.24
C THR A 916 39.62 43.48 -10.90
N ILE A 917 38.40 43.70 -11.34
CA ILE A 917 37.29 42.76 -11.12
C ILE A 917 37.44 41.48 -11.96
N GLN A 918 37.86 41.59 -13.21
CA GLN A 918 38.17 40.41 -14.03
C GLN A 918 39.34 39.59 -13.41
N MET A 919 40.37 40.26 -12.96
CA MET A 919 41.49 39.67 -12.26
C MET A 919 41.04 38.99 -10.95
N PHE A 920 40.11 39.63 -10.22
CA PHE A 920 39.57 39.06 -8.98
C PHE A 920 38.82 37.75 -9.23
N TRP A 921 37.99 37.67 -10.23
CA TRP A 921 37.27 36.44 -10.53
C TRP A 921 38.18 35.35 -11.07
N GLU A 922 39.22 35.67 -11.82
CA GLU A 922 40.27 34.71 -12.23
C GLU A 922 40.99 34.13 -11.00
N VAL A 923 41.41 34.98 -10.03
CA VAL A 923 42.00 34.52 -8.77
C VAL A 923 41.01 33.67 -7.95
N PHE A 924 39.75 34.09 -7.91
CA PHE A 924 38.73 33.34 -7.17
C PHE A 924 38.50 31.94 -7.77
N ASP A 925 38.44 31.81 -9.09
CA ASP A 925 38.24 30.52 -9.78
C ASP A 925 39.43 29.55 -9.51
N GLU A 926 40.61 30.05 -9.27
CA GLU A 926 41.84 29.27 -8.92
C GLU A 926 41.87 28.85 -7.43
N LEU A 927 41.00 29.37 -6.56
CA LEU A 927 40.94 28.96 -5.15
C LEU A 927 40.44 27.53 -5.02
N THR A 928 41.00 26.82 -4.03
CA THR A 928 40.44 25.50 -3.61
C THR A 928 39.05 25.64 -3.04
N GLU A 929 38.25 24.57 -3.06
CA GLU A 929 36.88 24.60 -2.47
C GLU A 929 36.86 25.07 -1.01
N ASN A 930 37.83 24.68 -0.21
CA ASN A 930 37.96 25.14 1.18
C ASN A 930 38.28 26.66 1.27
N GLN A 931 39.08 27.17 0.36
CA GLN A 931 39.35 28.63 0.29
C GLN A 931 38.17 29.42 -0.22
N LYS A 932 37.37 28.88 -1.14
CA LYS A 932 36.08 29.48 -1.57
C LYS A 932 35.07 29.52 -0.45
N LYS A 933 34.97 28.46 0.37
CA LYS A 933 34.15 28.48 1.61
C LYS A 933 34.64 29.51 2.61
N ALA A 934 35.96 29.61 2.79
CA ALA A 934 36.59 30.63 3.63
C ALA A 934 36.29 32.04 3.11
N PHE A 935 36.25 32.25 1.77
CA PHE A 935 35.87 33.51 1.16
C PHE A 935 34.38 33.82 1.42
N LEU A 936 33.49 32.87 1.25
CA LEU A 936 32.08 33.06 1.57
C LEU A 936 31.90 33.49 3.03
N TRP A 937 32.61 32.82 3.93
CA TRP A 937 32.63 33.20 5.33
C TRP A 937 33.19 34.60 5.54
N PHE A 938 34.30 34.96 4.85
CA PHE A 938 34.92 36.27 4.92
C PHE A 938 33.99 37.41 4.51
N VAL A 939 33.15 37.19 3.50
CA VAL A 939 32.24 38.22 2.98
C VAL A 939 30.89 38.24 3.70
N THR A 940 30.38 37.08 4.13
CA THR A 940 29.00 36.95 4.62
C THR A 940 28.92 36.64 6.11
N GLY A 941 30.02 36.23 6.75
CA GLY A 941 30.03 35.71 8.11
C GLY A 941 29.55 34.24 8.24
N PHE A 942 29.28 33.56 7.11
CA PHE A 942 28.85 32.17 7.09
C PHE A 942 29.58 31.37 6.01
N ASP A 943 30.01 30.15 6.33
CA ASP A 943 30.59 29.21 5.40
C ASP A 943 29.53 28.38 4.63
N ARG A 944 28.25 28.65 4.90
CA ARG A 944 27.07 28.02 4.32
C ARG A 944 26.07 29.06 3.80
N VAL A 945 25.18 28.63 2.95
CA VAL A 945 24.20 29.48 2.28
C VAL A 945 22.78 29.23 2.82
N PRO A 946 21.95 30.27 3.04
CA PRO A 946 20.54 30.08 3.37
C PRO A 946 19.82 29.26 2.31
N ILE A 947 18.79 28.50 2.72
CA ILE A 947 18.05 27.58 1.85
C ILE A 947 17.31 28.29 0.71
N LEU A 948 16.89 29.53 0.93
CA LEU A 948 16.27 30.37 -0.11
C LEU A 948 17.26 30.79 -1.21
N GLY A 949 18.49 30.30 -1.11
CA GLY A 949 19.50 30.37 -2.15
C GLY A 949 20.31 31.66 -2.16
N MET A 950 21.24 31.69 -3.12
CA MET A 950 22.15 32.81 -3.35
C MET A 950 21.44 34.10 -3.74
N ASP A 951 20.19 34.03 -4.17
CA ASP A 951 19.39 35.25 -4.52
C ASP A 951 19.22 36.19 -3.31
N LYS A 952 19.40 35.66 -2.10
CA LYS A 952 19.38 36.44 -0.86
C LYS A 952 20.76 36.97 -0.45
N ILE A 953 21.84 36.45 -1.02
CA ILE A 953 23.18 36.99 -0.82
C ILE A 953 23.53 37.87 -1.98
N LYS A 954 23.46 39.19 -1.77
CA LYS A 954 23.88 40.20 -2.73
C LYS A 954 25.24 40.72 -2.29
N MET A 955 26.31 40.13 -2.84
CA MET A 955 27.67 40.62 -2.59
C MET A 955 27.83 41.97 -3.30
N GLN A 956 28.34 42.97 -2.57
CA GLN A 956 28.74 44.25 -3.12
C GLN A 956 30.27 44.32 -3.16
N VAL A 957 30.83 44.84 -4.26
CA VAL A 957 32.26 45.08 -4.38
C VAL A 957 32.51 46.53 -4.67
N LYS A 958 33.31 47.19 -3.82
CA LYS A 958 33.69 48.59 -3.98
C LYS A 958 35.17 48.75 -3.74
N VAL A 959 35.74 49.87 -4.19
CA VAL A 959 37.14 50.21 -3.96
C VAL A 959 37.34 50.57 -2.49
N ILE A 960 38.42 50.07 -1.87
CA ILE A 960 38.80 50.48 -0.52
C ILE A 960 39.18 51.94 -0.48
N ASP A 961 38.76 52.67 0.55
CA ASP A 961 39.08 54.08 0.78
C ASP A 961 40.47 54.17 1.47
N VAL A 962 41.50 54.50 0.74
CA VAL A 962 42.87 54.63 1.26
C VAL A 962 43.42 56.02 1.01
N LYS A 963 44.21 56.50 1.97
CA LYS A 963 44.74 57.89 1.94
C LYS A 963 45.89 58.12 1.01
N ASP A 964 46.65 57.06 0.60
CA ASP A 964 47.93 57.19 -0.04
C ASP A 964 48.03 56.50 -1.44
N LEU A 965 46.97 56.00 -1.99
CA LEU A 965 46.89 55.32 -3.32
C LEU A 965 47.89 54.15 -3.51
N ALA A 966 48.45 53.65 -2.44
CA ALA A 966 49.40 52.52 -2.46
C ALA A 966 48.63 51.18 -2.32
N TYR A 967 47.66 50.90 -3.21
CA TYR A 967 46.71 49.80 -3.17
C TYR A 967 47.34 48.41 -2.99
N ASP A 968 48.51 48.16 -3.55
CA ASP A 968 49.21 46.86 -3.45
C ASP A 968 49.68 46.50 -2.02
N GLN A 969 49.67 47.47 -1.08
CA GLN A 969 50.06 47.23 0.30
C GLN A 969 48.90 46.83 1.18
N TYR A 970 47.65 47.10 0.79
CA TYR A 970 46.43 46.85 1.54
C TYR A 970 45.87 45.46 1.28
N TYR A 971 45.21 44.89 2.29
CA TYR A 971 44.43 43.67 2.21
C TYR A 971 43.00 43.99 1.82
N PRO A 972 42.25 43.04 1.19
CA PRO A 972 40.82 43.14 1.05
C PRO A 972 40.16 43.24 2.44
N GLN A 973 39.17 44.06 2.56
CA GLN A 973 38.34 44.25 3.79
C GLN A 973 36.92 43.88 3.52
N THR A 974 36.20 43.47 4.55
CA THR A 974 34.77 43.09 4.38
C THR A 974 33.89 43.69 5.48
N HIS A 975 32.67 43.98 5.11
CA HIS A 975 31.57 44.31 6.01
C HIS A 975 30.53 43.21 5.88
N THR A 976 30.59 42.21 6.77
CA THR A 976 29.78 41.00 6.71
C THR A 976 28.29 41.29 6.78
N CYS A 977 27.89 42.30 7.52
CA CYS A 977 26.51 42.76 7.66
C CYS A 977 25.84 43.10 6.32
N PHE A 978 26.60 43.70 5.39
CA PHE A 978 26.15 44.12 4.06
C PHE A 978 26.63 43.22 2.96
N SER A 979 27.34 42.14 3.30
CA SER A 979 28.04 41.29 2.33
C SER A 979 28.89 42.14 1.34
N THR A 980 29.62 43.14 1.87
CA THR A 980 30.39 44.08 1.07
C THR A 980 31.87 43.70 1.14
N LEU A 981 32.50 43.60 -0.03
CA LEU A 981 33.93 43.43 -0.20
C LEU A 981 34.54 44.77 -0.63
N GLU A 982 35.43 45.31 0.19
CA GLU A 982 36.28 46.43 -0.16
C GLU A 982 37.59 45.88 -0.75
N LEU A 983 37.71 46.01 -2.06
CA LEU A 983 38.86 45.42 -2.82
C LEU A 983 39.80 46.54 -3.24
N PRO A 984 41.12 46.47 -2.93
CA PRO A 984 42.12 47.40 -3.45
C PRO A 984 42.31 47.31 -4.97
N LEU A 985 42.66 48.42 -5.61
CA LEU A 985 43.02 48.48 -7.01
C LEU A 985 44.43 47.86 -7.26
N TYR A 986 44.53 46.54 -7.11
CA TYR A 986 45.78 45.83 -7.28
C TYR A 986 46.36 45.95 -8.68
N SER A 987 47.71 46.15 -8.76
CA SER A 987 48.41 46.31 -10.00
C SER A 987 48.72 44.97 -10.73
N ALA A 988 48.72 43.86 -10.03
CA ALA A 988 49.02 42.56 -10.59
C ALA A 988 48.23 41.42 -9.93
N LYS A 989 47.95 40.35 -10.71
CA LYS A 989 47.22 39.16 -10.28
C LYS A 989 47.89 38.41 -9.13
N GLU A 990 49.21 38.28 -9.16
CA GLU A 990 50.00 37.60 -8.14
C GLU A 990 49.93 38.33 -6.78
N ILE A 991 49.87 39.65 -6.79
CA ILE A 991 49.73 40.46 -5.57
C ILE A 991 48.32 40.23 -5.01
N MET A 992 47.28 40.31 -5.84
CA MET A 992 45.90 40.04 -5.44
C MET A 992 45.75 38.62 -4.86
N GLN A 993 46.29 37.61 -5.52
CA GLN A 993 46.21 36.22 -5.10
C GLN A 993 46.87 36.03 -3.72
N THR A 994 48.06 36.60 -3.54
CA THR A 994 48.77 36.54 -2.26
C THR A 994 48.01 37.21 -1.14
N LYS A 995 47.56 38.47 -1.39
CA LYS A 995 46.82 39.25 -0.41
C LYS A 995 45.45 38.65 -0.03
N LEU A 996 44.72 38.13 -1.02
CA LEU A 996 43.45 37.45 -0.79
C LEU A 996 43.65 36.15 -0.01
N THR A 997 44.61 35.31 -0.39
CA THR A 997 44.92 34.04 0.30
C THR A 997 45.38 34.28 1.74
N GLU A 998 46.21 35.27 1.98
CA GLU A 998 46.63 35.66 3.32
C GLU A 998 45.47 36.20 4.16
N ALA A 999 44.60 37.03 3.58
CA ALA A 999 43.41 37.51 4.27
C ALA A 999 42.49 36.35 4.67
N LEU A 1000 42.24 35.38 3.77
CA LEU A 1000 41.41 34.20 4.07
C LEU A 1000 42.05 33.26 5.12
N SER A 1001 43.38 33.16 5.15
CA SER A 1001 44.08 32.29 6.10
C SER A 1001 44.19 32.92 7.50
N ASN A 1002 44.29 34.24 7.59
CA ASN A 1002 44.43 34.99 8.83
C ASN A 1002 43.12 35.46 9.45
N ASN A 1003 42.00 35.17 8.82
CA ASN A 1003 40.69 35.69 9.15
C ASN A 1003 40.13 35.23 10.53
N LYS A 1004 40.68 34.19 11.15
CA LYS A 1004 40.44 33.85 12.56
C LYS A 1004 41.03 34.83 13.57
N ARG A 1005 41.76 35.90 13.12
CA ARG A 1005 42.47 36.85 13.99
C ARG A 1005 42.19 38.34 13.71
N ILE A 1006 41.41 38.71 12.70
CA ILE A 1006 41.24 40.11 12.26
C ILE A 1006 39.83 40.72 12.57
N HIS A 1007 39.10 40.17 13.45
CA HIS A 1007 38.02 40.89 14.14
C HIS A 1007 38.57 41.55 15.41
N LYS A 1008 39.18 42.71 15.22
CA LYS A 1008 39.43 43.69 16.31
C LYS A 1008 38.76 44.98 15.98
#